data_94df6b8e17984bcb45f68e04ff336c75
#
_entry.id   94df6b8e17984bcb45f68e04ff336c75
#
_cell.length_a   1.000
_cell.length_b   1.000
_cell.length_c   1.000
_cell.angle_alpha   90.00
_cell.angle_beta   90.00
_cell.angle_gamma   90.00
#
_symmetry.space_group_name_H-M   'P 1'
#
loop_
_entity.id
_entity.type
_entity.pdbx_description
1 polymer ?
#
loop_
_entity_poly.entity_id
_entity_poly.type
_entity_poly.pdbx_seq_one_letter_code
_entity_poly.pdbx_strand_id
1 'polypeptide(L)'
;MHITLISACERRAVKRSRAILDSYAIRTGVRSWATPITLEGLRELRGLLKASATRQTAVACYRNEGRERMRLLWVVGARDSFGPDGHFPAGYTRRRPPPPPWLRIVGLLAHAGGLAHDWGKSGHFFADKLARAVAGGPPEADPVRHEWISMRLLQQRRQGQNWARAWQAIAMPKPLRQPGGLEGPGIDSAIHALDYLVATHHRLFGPTGVDAKGKVMQCAAPDASAHVRDDSQARALAPAGVIADDVAELLDRIMARLLRKAGARSPAFWRGAAMLARAALILADHEVSARRWPGGEATGGLFANTKDGAFDQPLDWHLRTVGARAADFAWRIASLRLPGLATESVEHILSPADERGRFAWQNQAVAAVAALRERSQGGLLVFNIAATGAGKTIANAKLACTVSRRPRFAIALNLRTLTLQTGDALADDLGLGPDELATVIGDRVASRLHAADPRDEQANAGAFASEGLPTEYDAHGGDMALPEWMGVLTQRRPVLRQVIGAPVLVSTIDYLINAGEPGRQGHHVSALLRMVDSDLVLDEVDSYAPDALVAVLRVVQSAGLMGRSVICSSATLPQPVAEAVWRAFRSGVQMRCALEERQPRFGVAIVDDQTAPTVLDDEAELPTRFARHVQQLLATPRKAVRRAWVQPVSGRGDEAFVAAIAEAVARLHQAHAWAGPGGKQLSFGLVRVANIGVAIDTARALAQRFPEAWVACYHARDFRIQRHLKEQRLDFLLNRKRGDGHIVADPEIKRLLAASAAASVPFIVVATPVEEIGRDHDFDWGVIEPSSAHSIVQTAGRINRHRLREVSQPNVVILQYNRRWLNNKPGEPCFIWPGLESRTSGTHRYASPDLGVLLAEDDLTALDARLRLGDGVMARNEDQIVQRRLATPLDVLEANENYPAEWMTQAFYTMYTLRDGQPQQAWRAVQEDGFWVFQRQTRADEQEPWLTRHLGAQTPPVKNSWLNWDLDELAAACTEREIAVTDGLQLQAPYRDEQAKLCWDESFGFDWA
;
A
#
# COMPACT_ATOMS: atom_id res chain seq x y z
N MET A 1 22.04 -17.17 -34.44
CA MET A 1 23.20 -17.03 -33.54
C MET A 1 22.79 -16.22 -32.34
N HIS A 2 23.40 -16.45 -31.16
CA HIS A 2 23.17 -15.58 -30.00
C HIS A 2 24.20 -14.46 -29.99
N ILE A 3 23.72 -13.24 -29.84
CA ILE A 3 24.57 -12.05 -29.76
C ILE A 3 24.34 -11.29 -28.46
N THR A 4 25.38 -10.55 -28.06
CA THR A 4 25.31 -9.53 -27.02
C THR A 4 25.70 -8.20 -27.62
N LEU A 5 24.90 -7.18 -27.38
CA LEU A 5 25.15 -5.80 -27.82
C LEU A 5 25.49 -4.95 -26.60
N ILE A 6 26.49 -4.08 -26.77
CA ILE A 6 26.95 -3.18 -25.70
C ILE A 6 26.98 -1.76 -26.26
N SER A 7 26.33 -0.84 -25.54
CA SER A 7 26.26 0.58 -25.91
C SER A 7 27.11 1.42 -24.96
N ALA A 8 28.10 2.09 -25.52
CA ALA A 8 28.88 3.13 -24.86
C ALA A 8 28.49 4.53 -25.39
N CYS A 9 27.29 4.67 -25.97
CA CYS A 9 26.78 5.94 -26.47
C CYS A 9 26.65 6.98 -25.35
N GLU A 10 26.80 8.26 -25.75
CA GLU A 10 26.69 9.40 -24.84
C GLU A 10 25.61 10.38 -25.27
N ARG A 11 25.07 11.16 -24.32
CA ARG A 11 24.09 12.23 -24.52
C ARG A 11 22.90 11.80 -25.41
N ARG A 12 22.61 12.58 -26.48
CA ARG A 12 21.46 12.32 -27.38
C ARG A 12 21.55 11.02 -28.16
N ALA A 13 22.76 10.49 -28.38
CA ALA A 13 22.94 9.20 -29.05
C ALA A 13 22.43 8.02 -28.19
N VAL A 14 22.37 8.15 -26.88
CA VAL A 14 21.84 7.12 -25.97
C VAL A 14 20.39 6.78 -26.28
N LYS A 15 19.50 7.79 -26.40
CA LYS A 15 18.07 7.55 -26.68
C LYS A 15 17.86 6.88 -28.02
N ARG A 16 18.56 7.33 -29.07
CA ARG A 16 18.40 6.80 -30.43
C ARG A 16 18.92 5.36 -30.55
N SER A 17 20.13 5.09 -30.08
CA SER A 17 20.68 3.73 -30.11
C SER A 17 19.88 2.76 -29.23
N ARG A 18 19.41 3.21 -28.07
CA ARG A 18 18.59 2.42 -27.18
C ARG A 18 17.26 2.00 -27.84
N ALA A 19 16.54 2.93 -28.47
CA ALA A 19 15.30 2.62 -29.18
C ALA A 19 15.51 1.56 -30.27
N ILE A 20 16.63 1.63 -31.03
CA ILE A 20 16.95 0.62 -32.03
C ILE A 20 17.32 -0.71 -31.36
N LEU A 21 18.13 -0.71 -30.31
CA LEU A 21 18.55 -1.92 -29.64
C LEU A 21 17.38 -2.64 -28.96
N ASP A 22 16.47 -1.91 -28.33
CA ASP A 22 15.28 -2.44 -27.65
C ASP A 22 14.28 -3.08 -28.63
N SER A 23 14.26 -2.65 -29.92
CA SER A 23 13.42 -3.27 -30.94
C SER A 23 13.96 -4.61 -31.48
N TYR A 24 15.22 -4.93 -31.26
CA TYR A 24 15.85 -6.15 -31.76
C TYR A 24 16.32 -7.11 -30.68
N ALA A 25 16.53 -6.65 -29.44
CA ALA A 25 17.18 -7.43 -28.42
C ALA A 25 16.63 -7.13 -27.02
N ILE A 26 16.66 -8.14 -26.17
CA ILE A 26 16.25 -8.04 -24.77
C ILE A 26 17.37 -7.35 -23.99
N ARG A 27 17.02 -6.34 -23.23
CA ARG A 27 17.96 -5.62 -22.38
C ARG A 27 18.41 -6.48 -21.21
N THR A 28 19.72 -6.74 -21.12
CA THR A 28 20.34 -7.59 -20.09
C THR A 28 21.10 -6.79 -19.01
N GLY A 29 21.25 -5.47 -19.22
CA GLY A 29 21.91 -4.57 -18.28
C GLY A 29 21.71 -3.11 -18.67
N VAL A 30 22.34 -2.17 -17.94
CA VAL A 30 22.22 -0.72 -18.20
C VAL A 30 22.66 -0.37 -19.61
N ARG A 31 23.70 -1.04 -20.11
CA ARG A 31 24.32 -0.78 -21.42
C ARG A 31 24.45 -2.03 -22.27
N SER A 32 23.75 -3.11 -21.96
CA SER A 32 23.87 -4.40 -22.66
C SER A 32 22.52 -4.98 -23.03
N TRP A 33 22.47 -5.61 -24.20
CA TRP A 33 21.30 -6.33 -24.73
C TRP A 33 21.74 -7.69 -25.24
N ALA A 34 20.86 -8.66 -25.24
CA ALA A 34 21.13 -9.99 -25.80
C ALA A 34 19.92 -10.49 -26.56
N THR A 35 20.17 -11.20 -27.67
CA THR A 35 19.11 -11.82 -28.47
C THR A 35 19.65 -12.98 -29.30
N PRO A 36 18.84 -14.04 -29.57
CA PRO A 36 19.03 -14.86 -30.74
C PRO A 36 18.65 -14.06 -31.99
N ILE A 37 19.51 -14.06 -33.02
CA ILE A 37 19.27 -13.27 -34.23
C ILE A 37 19.71 -14.05 -35.49
N THR A 38 19.02 -13.82 -36.60
CA THR A 38 19.41 -14.31 -37.92
C THR A 38 20.52 -13.43 -38.50
N LEU A 39 21.18 -13.90 -39.55
CA LEU A 39 22.24 -13.10 -40.22
C LEU A 39 21.64 -11.85 -40.89
N GLU A 40 20.42 -11.95 -41.39
CA GLU A 40 19.71 -10.83 -42.04
C GLU A 40 19.31 -9.79 -40.97
N GLY A 41 18.68 -10.19 -39.86
CA GLY A 41 18.37 -9.27 -38.77
C GLY A 41 19.59 -8.58 -38.20
N LEU A 42 20.75 -9.27 -38.11
CA LEU A 42 22.01 -8.69 -37.67
C LEU A 42 22.50 -7.60 -38.64
N ARG A 43 22.32 -7.81 -39.97
CA ARG A 43 22.69 -6.82 -41.00
C ARG A 43 21.78 -5.61 -40.94
N GLU A 44 20.47 -5.83 -40.80
CA GLU A 44 19.47 -4.78 -40.66
C GLU A 44 19.72 -3.91 -39.41
N LEU A 45 19.89 -4.54 -38.24
CA LEU A 45 20.24 -3.85 -37.00
C LEU A 45 21.49 -2.98 -37.16
N ARG A 46 22.55 -3.54 -37.76
CA ARG A 46 23.76 -2.78 -38.02
C ARG A 46 23.52 -1.60 -38.99
N GLY A 47 22.68 -1.79 -39.98
CA GLY A 47 22.26 -0.74 -40.96
C GLY A 47 21.58 0.42 -40.26
N LEU A 48 20.58 0.13 -39.42
CA LEU A 48 19.83 1.14 -38.65
C LEU A 48 20.73 1.91 -37.66
N LEU A 49 21.61 1.20 -36.95
CA LEU A 49 22.58 1.86 -36.08
C LEU A 49 23.55 2.76 -36.84
N LYS A 50 24.03 2.35 -38.02
CA LYS A 50 24.89 3.20 -38.90
C LYS A 50 24.16 4.43 -39.40
N ALA A 51 22.91 4.27 -39.83
CA ALA A 51 22.10 5.37 -40.37
C ALA A 51 21.79 6.43 -39.28
N SER A 52 21.68 6.02 -38.02
CA SER A 52 21.41 6.91 -36.87
C SER A 52 22.69 7.39 -36.18
N ALA A 53 23.89 6.95 -36.61
CA ALA A 53 25.15 7.20 -35.88
C ALA A 53 25.55 8.68 -35.89
N THR A 54 26.01 9.15 -34.77
CA THR A 54 26.59 10.46 -34.54
C THR A 54 28.01 10.31 -33.96
N ARG A 55 28.75 11.40 -33.75
CA ARG A 55 30.05 11.36 -33.06
C ARG A 55 29.99 10.76 -31.64
N GLN A 56 28.81 10.70 -31.03
CA GLN A 56 28.56 10.18 -29.68
C GLN A 56 28.00 8.75 -29.68
N THR A 57 27.85 8.15 -30.86
CA THR A 57 27.40 6.76 -30.98
C THR A 57 28.59 5.81 -30.83
N ALA A 58 28.43 4.80 -29.97
CA ALA A 58 29.37 3.70 -29.82
C ALA A 58 28.59 2.45 -29.42
N VAL A 59 28.40 1.51 -30.36
CA VAL A 59 27.72 0.24 -30.12
C VAL A 59 28.55 -0.92 -30.64
N ALA A 60 28.90 -1.87 -29.78
CA ALA A 60 29.60 -3.09 -30.15
C ALA A 60 28.64 -4.30 -30.12
N CYS A 61 28.85 -5.21 -31.06
CA CYS A 61 28.14 -6.46 -31.16
C CYS A 61 29.09 -7.64 -30.99
N TYR A 62 28.75 -8.54 -30.11
CA TYR A 62 29.53 -9.74 -29.82
C TYR A 62 28.69 -10.98 -30.13
N ARG A 63 29.30 -12.00 -30.70
CA ARG A 63 28.71 -13.35 -30.83
C ARG A 63 29.10 -14.15 -29.57
N ASN A 64 28.12 -14.79 -28.98
CA ASN A 64 28.33 -15.70 -27.84
C ASN A 64 28.77 -17.07 -28.35
N GLU A 65 29.99 -17.48 -28.01
CA GLU A 65 30.61 -18.77 -28.40
C GLU A 65 30.76 -19.67 -27.15
N GLY A 66 29.65 -19.99 -26.48
CA GLY A 66 29.64 -20.78 -25.25
C GLY A 66 29.62 -19.93 -23.98
N ARG A 67 29.76 -20.57 -22.80
CA ARG A 67 29.52 -19.92 -21.50
C ARG A 67 30.50 -18.80 -21.13
N GLU A 68 31.67 -18.73 -21.74
CA GLU A 68 32.73 -17.80 -21.30
C GLU A 68 33.44 -17.07 -22.46
N ARG A 69 33.07 -17.31 -23.71
CA ARG A 69 33.71 -16.68 -24.86
C ARG A 69 32.75 -15.85 -25.67
N MET A 70 33.08 -14.58 -25.84
CA MET A 70 32.41 -13.66 -26.75
C MET A 70 33.38 -13.17 -27.81
N ARG A 71 32.96 -13.26 -29.08
CA ARG A 71 33.71 -12.77 -30.22
C ARG A 71 33.12 -11.47 -30.75
N LEU A 72 33.89 -10.41 -30.81
CA LEU A 72 33.49 -9.16 -31.42
C LEU A 72 33.20 -9.35 -32.91
N LEU A 73 32.00 -8.98 -33.34
CA LEU A 73 31.56 -9.00 -34.74
C LEU A 73 31.80 -7.66 -35.43
N TRP A 74 31.37 -6.58 -34.79
CA TRP A 74 31.46 -5.22 -35.31
C TRP A 74 31.24 -4.17 -34.22
N VAL A 75 31.70 -2.93 -34.54
CA VAL A 75 31.42 -1.72 -33.78
C VAL A 75 30.79 -0.70 -34.74
N VAL A 76 29.77 0.01 -34.28
CA VAL A 76 29.20 1.18 -34.99
C VAL A 76 29.49 2.42 -34.15
N GLY A 77 30.07 3.44 -34.78
CA GLY A 77 30.45 4.69 -34.14
C GLY A 77 31.88 4.67 -33.55
N ALA A 78 32.09 5.36 -32.41
CA ALA A 78 33.41 5.55 -31.81
C ALA A 78 34.03 4.23 -31.32
N ARG A 79 34.97 3.70 -32.07
CA ARG A 79 35.64 2.43 -31.75
C ARG A 79 36.56 2.56 -30.53
N ASP A 80 37.08 3.74 -30.30
CA ASP A 80 37.99 4.04 -29.18
C ASP A 80 37.29 3.95 -27.80
N SER A 81 35.94 3.92 -27.78
CA SER A 81 35.18 3.67 -26.60
C SER A 81 35.24 2.20 -26.11
N PHE A 82 35.84 1.31 -26.93
CA PHE A 82 36.09 -0.11 -26.64
C PHE A 82 37.59 -0.35 -26.67
N GLY A 83 38.12 -1.14 -25.75
CA GLY A 83 39.58 -1.42 -25.66
C GLY A 83 40.15 -2.01 -26.94
N PRO A 84 41.53 -2.14 -27.05
CA PRO A 84 42.21 -2.56 -28.27
C PRO A 84 41.68 -3.88 -28.85
N ASP A 85 41.27 -4.81 -27.97
CA ASP A 85 40.74 -6.11 -28.34
C ASP A 85 39.21 -6.09 -28.47
N GLY A 86 38.57 -4.91 -28.51
CA GLY A 86 37.13 -4.72 -28.53
C GLY A 86 36.46 -4.95 -27.17
N HIS A 87 37.22 -5.09 -26.11
CA HIS A 87 36.71 -5.26 -24.78
C HIS A 87 36.21 -3.93 -24.24
N PHE A 88 34.97 -3.92 -23.84
CA PHE A 88 34.36 -2.84 -23.07
C PHE A 88 34.11 -3.36 -21.65
N PRO A 89 34.53 -2.67 -20.60
CA PRO A 89 34.14 -3.01 -19.26
C PRO A 89 32.64 -2.75 -19.14
N ALA A 90 31.82 -3.75 -19.52
CA ALA A 90 30.35 -3.71 -19.45
C ALA A 90 29.83 -3.66 -18.02
N GLY A 91 30.63 -3.27 -17.11
CA GLY A 91 30.50 -3.32 -15.67
C GLY A 91 31.57 -4.24 -15.13
N TYR A 92 32.04 -3.95 -13.96
CA TYR A 92 32.86 -4.87 -13.20
C TYR A 92 32.06 -6.17 -13.07
N THR A 93 32.50 -7.25 -13.71
CA THR A 93 32.25 -8.58 -13.18
C THR A 93 33.08 -8.68 -11.90
N ARG A 94 32.65 -7.98 -10.87
CA ARG A 94 33.04 -8.37 -9.53
C ARG A 94 32.65 -9.84 -9.46
N ARG A 95 33.61 -10.74 -9.24
CA ARG A 95 33.32 -12.06 -8.71
C ARG A 95 32.25 -11.80 -7.66
N ARG A 96 31.03 -12.31 -7.88
CA ARG A 96 29.99 -12.15 -6.88
C ARG A 96 30.62 -12.56 -5.56
N PRO A 97 30.69 -11.69 -4.56
CA PRO A 97 31.25 -12.11 -3.28
C PRO A 97 30.50 -13.37 -2.88
N PRO A 98 31.18 -14.35 -2.27
CA PRO A 98 30.50 -15.55 -1.81
C PRO A 98 29.28 -15.12 -0.99
N PRO A 99 28.14 -15.83 -1.12
CA PRO A 99 26.93 -15.44 -0.41
C PRO A 99 27.26 -15.35 1.09
N PRO A 100 26.77 -14.30 1.77
CA PRO A 100 27.06 -14.11 3.18
C PRO A 100 26.63 -15.35 3.98
N PRO A 101 27.32 -15.68 5.09
CA PRO A 101 27.08 -16.91 5.85
C PRO A 101 25.62 -17.10 6.24
N TRP A 102 24.95 -16.01 6.66
CA TRP A 102 23.53 -16.05 7.05
C TRP A 102 22.61 -16.51 5.91
N LEU A 103 22.90 -16.14 4.67
CA LEU A 103 22.07 -16.50 3.52
C LEU A 103 22.14 -18.02 3.24
N ARG A 104 23.25 -18.66 3.55
CA ARG A 104 23.36 -20.13 3.51
C ARG A 104 22.47 -20.78 4.58
N ILE A 105 22.35 -20.15 5.77
CA ILE A 105 21.48 -20.64 6.84
C ILE A 105 20.02 -20.50 6.41
N VAL A 106 19.60 -19.35 5.89
CA VAL A 106 18.26 -19.12 5.36
C VAL A 106 17.94 -20.11 4.24
N GLY A 107 18.87 -20.34 3.30
CA GLY A 107 18.69 -21.32 2.22
C GLY A 107 18.55 -22.76 2.72
N LEU A 108 19.31 -23.18 3.74
CA LEU A 108 19.17 -24.49 4.35
C LEU A 108 17.85 -24.62 5.11
N LEU A 109 17.43 -23.59 5.81
CA LEU A 109 16.13 -23.53 6.50
C LEU A 109 14.97 -23.64 5.51
N ALA A 110 15.00 -22.90 4.41
CA ALA A 110 14.01 -22.97 3.34
C ALA A 110 13.99 -24.34 2.67
N HIS A 111 15.17 -24.96 2.44
CA HIS A 111 15.28 -26.31 1.91
C HIS A 111 14.63 -27.34 2.83
N ALA A 112 14.95 -27.29 4.12
CA ALA A 112 14.35 -28.16 5.13
C ALA A 112 12.82 -27.98 5.20
N GLY A 113 12.37 -26.72 5.19
CA GLY A 113 10.94 -26.38 5.12
C GLY A 113 10.26 -27.01 3.93
N GLY A 114 10.83 -26.89 2.73
CA GLY A 114 10.27 -27.48 1.51
C GLY A 114 10.28 -29.01 1.49
N LEU A 115 11.24 -29.66 2.14
CA LEU A 115 11.24 -31.12 2.27
C LEU A 115 10.16 -31.65 3.24
N ALA A 116 9.71 -30.83 4.20
CA ALA A 116 8.80 -31.25 5.27
C ALA A 116 7.40 -30.63 5.19
N HIS A 117 7.17 -29.55 4.41
CA HIS A 117 5.94 -28.75 4.47
C HIS A 117 4.66 -29.55 4.24
N ASP A 118 4.70 -30.54 3.35
CA ASP A 118 3.56 -31.31 2.88
C ASP A 118 3.57 -32.78 3.35
N TRP A 119 4.30 -33.15 4.37
CA TRP A 119 4.24 -34.49 4.92
C TRP A 119 2.83 -34.92 5.34
N GLY A 120 2.02 -33.97 5.79
CA GLY A 120 0.62 -34.22 6.13
C GLY A 120 -0.28 -34.67 4.97
N LYS A 121 0.14 -34.44 3.72
CA LYS A 121 -0.54 -34.98 2.53
C LYS A 121 -0.44 -36.49 2.41
N SER A 122 0.42 -37.13 3.21
CA SER A 122 0.42 -38.61 3.34
C SER A 122 -0.72 -39.13 4.23
N GLY A 123 -1.55 -38.29 4.82
CA GLY A 123 -2.74 -38.69 5.59
C GLY A 123 -3.94 -39.04 4.70
N HIS A 124 -4.83 -39.91 5.24
CA HIS A 124 -5.99 -40.38 4.52
C HIS A 124 -6.96 -39.23 4.11
N PHE A 125 -7.19 -38.23 4.93
CA PHE A 125 -8.07 -37.11 4.57
C PHE A 125 -7.67 -36.39 3.28
N PHE A 126 -6.36 -36.19 3.09
CA PHE A 126 -5.86 -35.57 1.88
C PHE A 126 -5.91 -36.51 0.68
N ALA A 127 -5.57 -37.79 0.86
CA ALA A 127 -5.67 -38.78 -0.20
C ALA A 127 -7.11 -38.99 -0.68
N ASP A 128 -8.08 -39.06 0.25
CA ASP A 128 -9.51 -39.16 -0.06
C ASP A 128 -10.03 -37.90 -0.77
N LYS A 129 -9.56 -36.73 -0.38
CA LYS A 129 -9.87 -35.45 -1.06
C LYS A 129 -9.40 -35.47 -2.51
N LEU A 130 -8.18 -35.88 -2.77
CA LEU A 130 -7.66 -36.00 -4.15
C LEU A 130 -8.42 -37.06 -4.96
N ALA A 131 -8.73 -38.22 -4.37
CA ALA A 131 -9.51 -39.27 -5.04
C ALA A 131 -10.92 -38.77 -5.42
N ARG A 132 -11.58 -38.04 -4.51
CA ARG A 132 -12.88 -37.40 -4.82
C ARG A 132 -12.77 -36.36 -5.93
N ALA A 133 -11.72 -35.54 -5.94
CA ALA A 133 -11.49 -34.54 -6.98
C ALA A 133 -11.31 -35.20 -8.37
N VAL A 134 -10.56 -36.31 -8.44
CA VAL A 134 -10.39 -37.11 -9.67
C VAL A 134 -11.73 -37.71 -10.12
N ALA A 135 -12.57 -38.15 -9.17
CA ALA A 135 -13.91 -38.68 -9.45
C ALA A 135 -14.96 -37.59 -9.80
N GLY A 136 -14.59 -36.31 -9.87
CA GLY A 136 -15.50 -35.20 -10.17
C GLY A 136 -16.45 -34.83 -9.03
N GLY A 137 -16.12 -35.21 -7.80
CA GLY A 137 -16.90 -34.84 -6.60
C GLY A 137 -16.68 -33.40 -6.17
N PRO A 138 -17.62 -32.84 -5.35
CA PRO A 138 -17.49 -31.48 -4.88
C PRO A 138 -16.26 -31.31 -3.98
N PRO A 139 -15.67 -30.11 -3.99
CA PRO A 139 -14.54 -29.82 -3.13
C PRO A 139 -14.97 -29.84 -1.64
N GLU A 140 -14.17 -30.46 -0.80
CA GLU A 140 -14.40 -30.57 0.64
C GLU A 140 -13.18 -30.06 1.43
N ALA A 141 -13.43 -29.31 2.49
CA ALA A 141 -12.36 -28.78 3.32
C ALA A 141 -11.78 -29.87 4.24
N ASP A 142 -10.46 -29.88 4.38
CA ASP A 142 -9.80 -30.79 5.31
C ASP A 142 -10.21 -30.47 6.76
N PRO A 143 -10.68 -31.45 7.55
CA PRO A 143 -11.05 -31.23 8.95
C PRO A 143 -9.82 -30.92 9.83
N VAL A 144 -8.67 -31.44 9.45
CA VAL A 144 -7.34 -31.15 10.00
C VAL A 144 -6.41 -30.85 8.85
N ARG A 145 -5.84 -29.67 8.85
CA ARG A 145 -5.00 -29.19 7.77
C ARG A 145 -3.66 -29.92 7.71
N HIS A 146 -3.21 -30.20 6.50
CA HIS A 146 -1.98 -30.97 6.26
C HIS A 146 -0.72 -30.26 6.80
N GLU A 147 -0.67 -28.93 6.81
CA GLU A 147 0.48 -28.19 7.34
C GLU A 147 0.66 -28.43 8.86
N TRP A 148 -0.42 -28.50 9.62
CA TRP A 148 -0.35 -28.83 11.04
C TRP A 148 0.10 -30.29 11.24
N ILE A 149 -0.49 -31.22 10.46
CA ILE A 149 -0.09 -32.64 10.48
C ILE A 149 1.41 -32.75 10.15
N SER A 150 1.89 -32.04 9.12
CA SER A 150 3.30 -32.02 8.70
C SER A 150 4.22 -31.60 9.85
N MET A 151 3.89 -30.49 10.52
CA MET A 151 4.66 -30.01 11.67
C MET A 151 4.68 -31.06 12.80
N ARG A 152 3.54 -31.64 13.13
CA ARG A 152 3.45 -32.63 14.21
C ARG A 152 4.21 -33.90 13.88
N LEU A 153 4.14 -34.41 12.66
CA LEU A 153 4.94 -35.53 12.18
C LEU A 153 6.44 -35.23 12.27
N LEU A 154 6.85 -34.03 11.85
CA LEU A 154 8.24 -33.59 11.94
C LEU A 154 8.75 -33.58 13.39
N GLN A 155 7.95 -33.11 14.34
CA GLN A 155 8.26 -33.09 15.77
C GLN A 155 8.45 -34.51 16.31
N GLN A 156 7.55 -35.46 15.96
CA GLN A 156 7.63 -36.86 16.37
C GLN A 156 8.87 -37.58 15.77
N ARG A 157 9.17 -37.29 14.48
CA ARG A 157 10.38 -37.84 13.83
C ARG A 157 11.67 -37.34 14.52
N ARG A 158 11.74 -36.11 14.92
CA ARG A 158 12.88 -35.56 15.69
C ARG A 158 13.06 -36.23 17.05
N GLN A 159 11.98 -36.76 17.65
CA GLN A 159 12.01 -37.54 18.87
C GLN A 159 12.40 -39.02 18.61
N GLY A 160 12.79 -39.36 17.40
CA GLY A 160 13.22 -40.71 17.02
C GLY A 160 12.08 -41.70 16.75
N GLN A 161 10.82 -41.24 16.66
CA GLN A 161 9.69 -42.08 16.33
C GLN A 161 9.74 -42.53 14.86
N ASN A 162 9.41 -43.79 14.57
CA ASN A 162 9.14 -44.26 13.21
C ASN A 162 7.79 -43.71 12.70
N TRP A 163 7.51 -43.86 11.42
CA TRP A 163 6.28 -43.31 10.84
C TRP A 163 5.01 -43.80 11.50
N ALA A 164 4.90 -45.10 11.78
CA ALA A 164 3.70 -45.67 12.41
C ALA A 164 3.47 -45.07 13.81
N ARG A 165 4.50 -44.96 14.64
CA ARG A 165 4.42 -44.39 15.97
C ARG A 165 4.20 -42.86 15.91
N ALA A 166 4.78 -42.17 14.93
CA ALA A 166 4.58 -40.75 14.73
C ALA A 166 3.10 -40.45 14.42
N TRP A 167 2.49 -41.18 13.52
CA TRP A 167 1.07 -41.08 13.22
C TRP A 167 0.19 -41.42 14.43
N GLN A 168 0.50 -42.45 15.15
CA GLN A 168 -0.21 -42.82 16.37
C GLN A 168 -0.12 -41.73 17.45
N ALA A 169 1.06 -41.13 17.60
CA ALA A 169 1.29 -40.06 18.58
C ALA A 169 0.51 -38.78 18.29
N ILE A 170 0.37 -38.40 17.01
CA ILE A 170 -0.41 -37.20 16.64
C ILE A 170 -1.91 -37.42 16.69
N ALA A 171 -2.39 -38.65 16.54
CA ALA A 171 -3.81 -39.02 16.66
C ALA A 171 -4.29 -39.22 18.11
N MET A 172 -3.37 -39.28 19.09
CA MET A 172 -3.76 -39.45 20.48
C MET A 172 -4.41 -38.19 21.09
N PRO A 173 -5.40 -38.37 21.99
CA PRO A 173 -6.21 -37.28 22.53
C PRO A 173 -5.49 -36.49 23.63
N LYS A 174 -4.45 -35.75 23.34
CA LYS A 174 -4.07 -34.61 24.17
C LYS A 174 -4.86 -33.39 23.63
N PRO A 175 -5.27 -32.44 24.50
CA PRO A 175 -6.00 -31.29 24.01
C PRO A 175 -5.20 -30.63 22.88
N LEU A 176 -5.73 -30.67 21.66
CA LEU A 176 -5.16 -30.10 20.45
C LEU A 176 -4.99 -28.57 20.56
N ARG A 177 -5.61 -28.00 21.57
CA ARG A 177 -5.56 -26.57 21.93
C ARG A 177 -4.37 -26.17 22.82
N GLN A 178 -3.30 -26.95 22.89
CA GLN A 178 -2.07 -26.41 23.45
C GLN A 178 -1.49 -25.34 22.50
N PRO A 179 -0.94 -24.24 23.05
CA PRO A 179 -0.44 -23.12 22.27
C PRO A 179 0.43 -23.61 21.10
N GLY A 180 -0.06 -23.43 19.88
CA GLY A 180 0.59 -23.70 18.60
C GLY A 180 1.26 -25.03 18.35
N GLY A 181 1.42 -25.89 19.34
CA GLY A 181 2.30 -27.05 19.27
C GLY A 181 3.78 -26.68 19.13
N LEU A 182 4.12 -25.38 19.20
CA LEU A 182 5.49 -24.90 19.23
C LEU A 182 6.05 -25.14 20.65
N GLU A 183 7.24 -25.69 20.70
CA GLU A 183 7.99 -25.81 21.94
C GLU A 183 8.66 -24.46 22.21
N GLY A 184 8.18 -23.71 23.22
CA GLY A 184 8.78 -22.44 23.62
C GLY A 184 7.97 -21.18 23.27
N PRO A 185 8.39 -20.01 23.79
CA PRO A 185 7.61 -18.76 23.73
C PRO A 185 7.66 -18.03 22.38
N GLY A 186 8.41 -18.53 21.36
CA GLY A 186 8.55 -17.88 20.08
C GLY A 186 9.56 -18.58 19.17
N ILE A 187 10.07 -17.87 18.16
CA ILE A 187 11.11 -18.40 17.26
C ILE A 187 12.49 -18.01 17.79
N ASP A 188 13.13 -18.90 18.52
CA ASP A 188 14.47 -18.68 19.13
C ASP A 188 15.56 -19.64 18.61
N SER A 189 15.18 -20.63 17.78
CA SER A 189 16.07 -21.68 17.30
C SER A 189 15.79 -22.07 15.86
N ALA A 190 16.71 -22.81 15.24
CA ALA A 190 16.51 -23.40 13.92
C ALA A 190 15.31 -24.35 13.87
N ILE A 191 15.05 -25.03 14.97
CA ILE A 191 13.97 -26.00 15.12
C ILE A 191 12.63 -25.26 15.16
N HIS A 192 12.51 -24.23 15.99
CA HIS A 192 11.29 -23.43 16.06
C HIS A 192 11.02 -22.67 14.75
N ALA A 193 12.07 -22.18 14.08
CA ALA A 193 11.95 -21.57 12.76
C ALA A 193 11.44 -22.56 11.72
N LEU A 194 11.91 -23.80 11.71
CA LEU A 194 11.45 -24.85 10.82
C LEU A 194 9.99 -25.24 11.09
N ASP A 195 9.62 -25.43 12.36
CA ASP A 195 8.24 -25.73 12.74
C ASP A 195 7.27 -24.63 12.28
N TYR A 196 7.69 -23.36 12.49
CA TYR A 196 6.94 -22.20 12.00
C TYR A 196 6.77 -22.23 10.47
N LEU A 197 7.82 -22.48 9.70
CA LEU A 197 7.74 -22.56 8.24
C LEU A 197 6.73 -23.63 7.79
N VAL A 198 6.86 -24.84 8.34
CA VAL A 198 6.03 -25.98 7.98
C VAL A 198 4.57 -25.74 8.37
N ALA A 199 4.31 -25.23 9.56
CA ALA A 199 2.94 -25.02 10.04
C ALA A 199 2.24 -23.83 9.34
N THR A 200 3.00 -22.84 8.82
CA THR A 200 2.41 -21.57 8.40
C THR A 200 2.60 -21.28 6.91
N HIS A 201 3.07 -22.20 6.10
CA HIS A 201 3.28 -21.92 4.66
C HIS A 201 1.97 -21.62 3.91
N HIS A 202 0.81 -22.10 4.39
CA HIS A 202 -0.50 -21.71 3.89
C HIS A 202 -1.24 -20.74 4.80
N ARG A 203 -1.18 -20.89 6.12
CA ARG A 203 -1.97 -20.11 7.07
C ARG A 203 -1.21 -19.87 8.36
N LEU A 204 -1.34 -18.70 8.94
CA LEU A 204 -0.80 -18.43 10.28
C LEU A 204 -1.57 -19.21 11.36
N PHE A 205 -0.98 -19.29 12.56
CA PHE A 205 -1.66 -19.87 13.72
C PHE A 205 -2.95 -19.12 14.06
N GLY A 206 -3.89 -19.82 14.69
CA GLY A 206 -5.08 -19.23 15.21
C GLY A 206 -4.83 -18.47 16.51
N PRO A 207 -5.77 -17.63 16.95
CA PRO A 207 -5.74 -16.98 18.24
C PRO A 207 -6.44 -17.83 19.30
N THR A 208 -5.93 -17.79 20.52
CA THR A 208 -6.69 -18.13 21.73
C THR A 208 -7.43 -16.87 22.19
N GLY A 209 -8.69 -16.75 22.03
CA GLY A 209 -9.42 -15.59 22.57
C GLY A 209 -10.26 -14.88 21.51
N VAL A 210 -11.18 -15.64 20.96
CA VAL A 210 -12.28 -15.14 20.14
C VAL A 210 -13.54 -15.05 20.98
N ASP A 211 -14.36 -14.00 20.78
CA ASP A 211 -15.68 -13.91 21.40
C ASP A 211 -16.64 -14.93 20.80
N ALA A 212 -17.86 -15.01 21.35
CA ALA A 212 -18.91 -15.92 20.89
C ALA A 212 -19.32 -15.69 19.42
N LYS A 213 -18.94 -14.56 18.82
CA LYS A 213 -19.20 -14.20 17.41
C LYS A 213 -17.98 -14.41 16.51
N GLY A 214 -16.89 -15.01 17.03
CA GLY A 214 -15.67 -15.21 16.28
C GLY A 214 -14.80 -13.97 16.14
N LYS A 215 -15.12 -12.85 16.82
CA LYS A 215 -14.32 -11.63 16.80
C LYS A 215 -13.13 -11.78 17.74
N VAL A 216 -11.94 -11.51 17.23
CA VAL A 216 -10.70 -11.50 18.02
C VAL A 216 -10.73 -10.32 18.99
N MET A 217 -10.62 -10.61 20.29
CA MET A 217 -10.75 -9.59 21.33
C MET A 217 -9.41 -9.05 21.81
N GLN A 218 -8.33 -9.80 21.62
CA GLN A 218 -6.97 -9.41 22.04
C GLN A 218 -5.91 -10.18 21.24
N CYS A 219 -4.71 -9.64 21.17
CA CYS A 219 -3.56 -10.39 20.71
C CYS A 219 -3.31 -11.52 21.72
N ALA A 220 -3.30 -12.74 21.24
CA ALA A 220 -3.17 -13.93 22.03
C ALA A 220 -2.06 -14.83 21.51
N ALA A 221 -1.56 -15.71 22.36
CA ALA A 221 -0.55 -16.69 21.98
C ALA A 221 -1.02 -17.60 20.83
N PRO A 222 -0.11 -18.14 20.00
CA PRO A 222 -0.44 -19.04 18.91
C PRO A 222 -1.15 -20.31 19.39
N ASP A 223 -2.20 -20.73 18.68
CA ASP A 223 -2.88 -22.00 18.89
C ASP A 223 -3.18 -22.73 17.57
N ALA A 224 -3.75 -23.91 17.65
CA ALA A 224 -4.07 -24.75 16.50
C ALA A 224 -5.45 -24.47 15.89
N SER A 225 -6.23 -23.48 16.39
CA SER A 225 -7.61 -23.26 15.98
C SER A 225 -7.79 -22.97 14.48
N ALA A 226 -6.79 -22.36 13.85
CA ALA A 226 -6.81 -22.13 12.40
C ALA A 226 -6.51 -23.41 11.57
N HIS A 227 -5.97 -24.45 12.18
CA HIS A 227 -5.49 -25.67 11.51
C HIS A 227 -6.33 -26.90 11.82
N VAL A 228 -7.03 -26.92 12.93
CA VAL A 228 -7.87 -28.03 13.38
C VAL A 228 -9.30 -27.53 13.52
N ARG A 229 -10.14 -27.89 12.56
CA ARG A 229 -11.55 -27.47 12.52
C ARG A 229 -12.45 -28.39 13.35
N ASP A 230 -12.10 -29.67 13.39
CA ASP A 230 -12.84 -30.69 14.10
C ASP A 230 -11.92 -31.60 14.92
N ASP A 231 -11.95 -31.42 16.26
CA ASP A 231 -11.16 -32.21 17.20
C ASP A 231 -11.50 -33.71 17.16
N SER A 232 -12.75 -34.06 16.82
CA SER A 232 -13.19 -35.47 16.73
C SER A 232 -12.53 -36.17 15.54
N GLN A 233 -12.42 -35.49 14.43
CA GLN A 233 -11.76 -35.97 13.22
C GLN A 233 -10.24 -36.02 13.39
N ALA A 234 -9.66 -35.15 14.22
CA ALA A 234 -8.24 -35.25 14.54
C ALA A 234 -7.87 -36.56 15.22
N ARG A 235 -8.78 -37.15 15.97
CA ARG A 235 -8.60 -38.50 16.59
C ARG A 235 -8.64 -39.64 15.58
N ALA A 236 -9.23 -39.42 14.42
CA ALA A 236 -9.32 -40.37 13.33
C ALA A 236 -8.13 -40.27 12.34
N LEU A 237 -7.11 -39.46 12.66
CA LEU A 237 -5.94 -39.30 11.78
C LEU A 237 -5.22 -40.63 11.56
N ALA A 238 -5.03 -41.02 10.31
CA ALA A 238 -4.32 -42.21 9.90
C ALA A 238 -3.52 -41.93 8.63
N PRO A 239 -2.41 -42.65 8.40
CA PRO A 239 -1.69 -42.53 7.14
C PRO A 239 -2.43 -43.21 5.99
N ALA A 240 -2.42 -42.60 4.80
CA ALA A 240 -2.75 -43.27 3.53
C ALA A 240 -1.52 -43.99 2.93
N GLY A 241 -0.34 -43.54 3.32
CA GLY A 241 0.93 -44.09 2.91
C GLY A 241 2.09 -43.52 3.72
N VAL A 242 3.30 -43.89 3.35
CA VAL A 242 4.53 -43.47 4.04
C VAL A 242 5.37 -42.60 3.11
N ILE A 243 5.93 -41.55 3.64
CA ILE A 243 6.94 -40.75 2.93
C ILE A 243 8.19 -41.60 2.70
N ALA A 244 8.76 -41.54 1.50
CA ALA A 244 9.95 -42.29 1.16
C ALA A 244 11.12 -41.96 2.11
N ASP A 245 11.81 -43.01 2.62
CA ASP A 245 12.87 -42.86 3.61
C ASP A 245 14.00 -41.98 3.11
N ASP A 246 14.30 -41.96 1.85
CA ASP A 246 15.34 -41.14 1.26
C ASP A 246 15.00 -39.60 1.27
N VAL A 247 13.71 -39.21 1.30
CA VAL A 247 13.28 -37.82 1.54
C VAL A 247 13.54 -37.42 3.01
N ALA A 248 13.17 -38.32 3.95
CA ALA A 248 13.41 -38.10 5.37
C ALA A 248 14.92 -38.07 5.67
N GLU A 249 15.72 -38.95 5.12
CA GLU A 249 17.19 -38.93 5.24
C GLU A 249 17.81 -37.65 4.64
N LEU A 250 17.27 -37.17 3.50
CA LEU A 250 17.74 -35.90 2.93
C LEU A 250 17.45 -34.75 3.87
N LEU A 251 16.26 -34.69 4.48
CA LEU A 251 15.92 -33.70 5.48
C LEU A 251 16.88 -33.78 6.69
N ASP A 252 17.17 -34.97 7.21
CA ASP A 252 18.08 -35.15 8.32
C ASP A 252 19.48 -34.65 7.99
N ARG A 253 19.99 -34.91 6.79
CA ARG A 253 21.28 -34.38 6.32
C ARG A 253 21.27 -32.83 6.21
N ILE A 254 20.19 -32.25 5.69
CA ILE A 254 20.03 -30.80 5.59
C ILE A 254 19.95 -30.18 6.99
N MET A 255 19.14 -30.75 7.89
CA MET A 255 19.03 -30.31 9.28
C MET A 255 20.37 -30.39 10.04
N ALA A 256 21.09 -31.50 9.92
CA ALA A 256 22.42 -31.62 10.51
C ALA A 256 23.38 -30.55 10.00
N ARG A 257 23.29 -30.21 8.71
CA ARG A 257 24.09 -29.14 8.11
C ARG A 257 23.65 -27.77 8.59
N LEU A 258 22.33 -27.52 8.71
CA LEU A 258 21.76 -26.30 9.24
C LEU A 258 22.22 -26.06 10.68
N LEU A 259 22.03 -27.03 11.56
CA LEU A 259 22.40 -26.93 12.99
C LEU A 259 23.90 -26.69 13.19
N ARG A 260 24.78 -27.39 12.43
CA ARG A 260 26.23 -27.12 12.49
C ARG A 260 26.60 -25.70 12.08
N LYS A 261 25.87 -25.11 11.11
CA LYS A 261 26.17 -23.74 10.62
C LYS A 261 25.51 -22.65 11.44
N ALA A 262 24.40 -22.97 12.06
CA ALA A 262 23.59 -21.98 12.78
C ALA A 262 24.31 -21.49 14.06
N GLY A 263 24.89 -22.38 14.87
CA GLY A 263 25.45 -22.01 16.16
C GLY A 263 24.43 -21.38 17.08
N ALA A 264 24.88 -20.66 18.08
CA ALA A 264 24.04 -19.84 18.93
C ALA A 264 23.69 -18.53 18.22
N ARG A 265 22.41 -18.27 18.00
CA ARG A 265 21.86 -17.07 17.35
C ARG A 265 20.76 -16.45 18.18
N SER A 266 20.58 -15.14 18.04
CA SER A 266 19.51 -14.43 18.77
C SER A 266 18.12 -14.76 18.20
N PRO A 267 17.04 -14.56 18.96
CA PRO A 267 15.67 -14.65 18.46
C PRO A 267 15.42 -13.74 17.25
N ALA A 268 15.99 -12.54 17.22
CA ALA A 268 15.90 -11.62 16.08
C ALA A 268 16.50 -12.22 14.79
N PHE A 269 17.61 -12.95 14.89
CA PHE A 269 18.18 -13.69 13.76
C PHE A 269 17.18 -14.72 13.22
N TRP A 270 16.64 -15.55 14.10
CA TRP A 270 15.74 -16.63 13.67
C TRP A 270 14.43 -16.11 13.13
N ARG A 271 13.91 -15.03 13.70
CA ARG A 271 12.73 -14.35 13.19
C ARG A 271 12.96 -13.82 11.77
N GLY A 272 14.05 -13.08 11.53
CA GLY A 272 14.41 -12.60 10.20
C GLY A 272 14.66 -13.73 9.20
N ALA A 273 15.37 -14.79 9.62
CA ALA A 273 15.62 -15.96 8.79
C ALA A 273 14.33 -16.70 8.43
N ALA A 274 13.41 -16.86 9.38
CA ALA A 274 12.11 -17.51 9.17
C ALA A 274 11.22 -16.71 8.19
N MET A 275 11.16 -15.39 8.32
CA MET A 275 10.38 -14.54 7.39
C MET A 275 10.88 -14.68 5.94
N LEU A 276 12.20 -14.64 5.73
CA LEU A 276 12.80 -14.79 4.40
C LEU A 276 12.64 -16.22 3.86
N ALA A 277 12.87 -17.23 4.67
CA ALA A 277 12.76 -18.63 4.29
C ALA A 277 11.30 -19.01 3.97
N ARG A 278 10.34 -18.48 4.73
CA ARG A 278 8.91 -18.69 4.48
C ARG A 278 8.48 -18.09 3.12
N ALA A 279 8.89 -16.88 2.80
CA ALA A 279 8.59 -16.29 1.50
C ALA A 279 9.17 -17.12 0.35
N ALA A 280 10.40 -17.62 0.52
CA ALA A 280 11.04 -18.50 -0.46
C ALA A 280 10.33 -19.85 -0.59
N LEU A 281 9.86 -20.45 0.51
CA LEU A 281 9.09 -21.68 0.53
C LEU A 281 7.75 -21.51 -0.21
N ILE A 282 6.98 -20.47 0.12
CA ILE A 282 5.70 -20.18 -0.53
C ILE A 282 5.89 -20.02 -2.04
N LEU A 283 6.90 -19.26 -2.46
CA LEU A 283 7.19 -19.06 -3.89
C LEU A 283 7.56 -20.37 -4.58
N ALA A 284 8.34 -21.23 -3.92
CA ALA A 284 8.77 -22.52 -4.45
C ALA A 284 7.60 -23.51 -4.58
N ASP A 285 6.79 -23.62 -3.53
CA ASP A 285 5.60 -24.49 -3.57
C ASP A 285 4.66 -24.07 -4.69
N HIS A 286 4.34 -22.79 -4.79
CA HIS A 286 3.48 -22.29 -5.87
C HIS A 286 4.08 -22.50 -7.27
N GLU A 287 5.38 -22.26 -7.44
CA GLU A 287 6.04 -22.51 -8.74
C GLU A 287 5.99 -23.99 -9.12
N VAL A 288 6.29 -24.89 -8.18
CA VAL A 288 6.31 -26.33 -8.43
C VAL A 288 4.90 -26.86 -8.63
N SER A 289 3.95 -26.46 -7.79
CA SER A 289 2.52 -26.86 -7.92
C SER A 289 1.90 -26.42 -9.24
N ALA A 290 2.36 -25.31 -9.84
CA ALA A 290 1.90 -24.84 -11.15
C ALA A 290 2.41 -25.70 -12.33
N ARG A 291 3.47 -26.51 -12.15
CA ARG A 291 4.06 -27.37 -13.19
C ARG A 291 3.34 -28.69 -13.26
N ARG A 292 3.41 -29.37 -14.42
CA ARG A 292 3.12 -30.79 -14.52
C ARG A 292 4.33 -31.61 -14.10
N TRP A 293 4.07 -32.77 -13.54
CA TRP A 293 5.12 -33.74 -13.32
C TRP A 293 5.72 -34.19 -14.66
N PRO A 294 7.06 -34.17 -14.83
CA PRO A 294 7.68 -34.51 -16.12
C PRO A 294 7.75 -36.02 -16.40
N GLY A 295 7.36 -36.88 -15.47
CA GLY A 295 7.48 -38.33 -15.59
C GLY A 295 6.32 -39.03 -16.30
N GLY A 296 5.34 -38.31 -16.85
CA GLY A 296 4.18 -38.89 -17.53
C GLY A 296 3.02 -39.21 -16.58
N GLU A 297 2.23 -40.28 -16.87
CA GLU A 297 1.14 -40.68 -15.98
C GLU A 297 1.68 -41.31 -14.69
N ALA A 298 1.31 -40.78 -13.57
CA ALA A 298 1.72 -41.31 -12.28
C ALA A 298 0.77 -42.44 -11.87
N THR A 299 1.29 -43.68 -11.75
CA THR A 299 0.52 -44.85 -11.37
C THR A 299 0.88 -45.30 -9.96
N GLY A 300 -0.05 -45.11 -9.02
CA GLY A 300 0.09 -45.59 -7.61
C GLY A 300 0.96 -44.68 -6.75
N GLY A 301 0.71 -44.64 -5.44
CA GLY A 301 1.48 -43.90 -4.45
C GLY A 301 0.75 -42.69 -3.88
N LEU A 302 1.52 -41.82 -3.20
CA LEU A 302 1.03 -40.57 -2.65
C LEU A 302 1.24 -39.40 -3.64
N PHE A 303 0.25 -38.52 -3.75
CA PHE A 303 0.27 -37.37 -4.68
C PHE A 303 0.15 -36.04 -3.94
N ALA A 304 0.79 -35.02 -4.48
CA ALA A 304 0.73 -33.66 -3.92
C ALA A 304 -0.51 -32.89 -4.41
N ASN A 305 -0.98 -33.17 -5.65
CA ASN A 305 -2.08 -32.45 -6.28
C ASN A 305 -2.75 -33.28 -7.39
N THR A 306 -3.81 -32.71 -7.99
CA THR A 306 -4.49 -33.20 -9.19
C THR A 306 -4.44 -32.13 -10.27
N LYS A 307 -4.45 -32.55 -11.57
CA LYS A 307 -4.48 -31.64 -12.70
C LYS A 307 -5.28 -32.25 -13.83
N ASP A 308 -6.20 -31.48 -14.40
CA ASP A 308 -7.07 -31.95 -15.52
C ASP A 308 -7.81 -33.27 -15.19
N GLY A 309 -8.29 -33.41 -13.94
CA GLY A 309 -9.03 -34.60 -13.50
C GLY A 309 -8.20 -35.87 -13.22
N ALA A 310 -6.87 -35.76 -13.17
CA ALA A 310 -5.97 -36.86 -12.86
C ALA A 310 -5.01 -36.54 -11.73
N PHE A 311 -4.48 -37.58 -11.05
CA PHE A 311 -3.37 -37.38 -10.13
C PHE A 311 -2.15 -36.88 -10.91
N ASP A 312 -1.44 -35.87 -10.36
CA ASP A 312 -0.30 -35.30 -11.06
C ASP A 312 1.03 -35.59 -10.32
N GLN A 313 1.45 -34.77 -9.40
CA GLN A 313 2.80 -34.83 -8.85
C GLN A 313 2.93 -35.90 -7.76
N PRO A 314 3.83 -36.94 -7.93
CA PRO A 314 4.20 -37.78 -6.81
C PRO A 314 4.72 -36.97 -5.64
N LEU A 315 4.25 -37.24 -4.42
CA LEU A 315 4.54 -36.45 -3.23
C LEU A 315 6.05 -36.35 -2.95
N ASP A 316 6.81 -37.43 -3.10
CA ASP A 316 8.25 -37.42 -2.87
C ASP A 316 9.01 -36.53 -3.87
N TRP A 317 8.61 -36.57 -5.13
CA TRP A 317 9.16 -35.64 -6.14
C TRP A 317 8.83 -34.21 -5.84
N HIS A 318 7.60 -33.94 -5.44
CA HIS A 318 7.14 -32.59 -5.05
C HIS A 318 7.98 -32.04 -3.91
N LEU A 319 8.11 -32.78 -2.81
CA LEU A 319 8.88 -32.39 -1.62
C LEU A 319 10.35 -32.06 -1.94
N ARG A 320 11.00 -32.90 -2.74
CA ARG A 320 12.40 -32.69 -3.17
C ARG A 320 12.53 -31.45 -4.03
N THR A 321 11.62 -31.31 -4.98
CA THR A 321 11.66 -30.20 -5.95
C THR A 321 11.37 -28.87 -5.24
N VAL A 322 10.35 -28.81 -4.38
CA VAL A 322 10.05 -27.62 -3.56
C VAL A 322 11.21 -27.27 -2.64
N GLY A 323 11.80 -28.27 -1.97
CA GLY A 323 12.96 -28.04 -1.11
C GLY A 323 14.13 -27.41 -1.86
N ALA A 324 14.52 -27.95 -3.00
CA ALA A 324 15.61 -27.43 -3.81
C ALA A 324 15.32 -26.02 -4.35
N ARG A 325 14.07 -25.78 -4.81
CA ARG A 325 13.63 -24.47 -5.31
C ARG A 325 13.54 -23.43 -4.21
N ALA A 326 13.07 -23.78 -3.01
CA ALA A 326 13.02 -22.89 -1.86
C ALA A 326 14.42 -22.40 -1.46
N ALA A 327 15.42 -23.31 -1.46
CA ALA A 327 16.80 -22.92 -1.23
C ALA A 327 17.34 -21.93 -2.28
N ASP A 328 17.02 -22.15 -3.56
CA ASP A 328 17.40 -21.28 -4.68
C ASP A 328 16.70 -19.91 -4.56
N PHE A 329 15.40 -19.89 -4.28
CA PHE A 329 14.64 -18.64 -4.12
C PHE A 329 15.07 -17.83 -2.90
N ALA A 330 15.43 -18.47 -1.78
CA ALA A 330 15.96 -17.76 -0.64
C ALA A 330 17.18 -16.91 -1.00
N TRP A 331 18.07 -17.48 -1.83
CA TRP A 331 19.22 -16.76 -2.35
C TRP A 331 18.83 -15.67 -3.36
N ARG A 332 17.92 -15.97 -4.30
CA ARG A 332 17.51 -15.05 -5.36
C ARG A 332 16.77 -13.83 -4.81
N ILE A 333 15.87 -14.03 -3.85
CA ILE A 333 15.13 -12.95 -3.18
C ILE A 333 16.12 -12.03 -2.46
N ALA A 334 16.98 -12.57 -1.62
CA ALA A 334 17.92 -11.76 -0.83
C ALA A 334 18.98 -11.03 -1.70
N SER A 335 19.29 -11.57 -2.88
CA SER A 335 20.25 -10.99 -3.81
C SER A 335 19.61 -10.22 -4.97
N LEU A 336 18.29 -10.02 -4.94
CA LEU A 336 17.58 -9.33 -6.00
C LEU A 336 18.08 -7.90 -6.16
N ARG A 337 18.44 -7.55 -7.39
CA ARG A 337 18.84 -6.20 -7.78
C ARG A 337 18.29 -5.92 -9.18
N LEU A 338 17.30 -5.04 -9.23
CA LEU A 338 16.67 -4.59 -10.47
C LEU A 338 17.24 -3.24 -10.91
N PRO A 339 17.10 -2.84 -12.18
CA PRO A 339 17.52 -1.52 -12.64
C PRO A 339 16.88 -0.41 -11.80
N GLY A 340 17.67 0.59 -11.41
CA GLY A 340 17.18 1.84 -10.81
C GLY A 340 16.82 2.86 -11.88
N LEU A 341 16.47 4.08 -11.45
CA LEU A 341 16.30 5.23 -12.32
C LEU A 341 17.53 5.47 -13.19
N ALA A 342 17.33 5.94 -14.42
CA ALA A 342 18.41 6.38 -15.29
C ALA A 342 19.18 7.56 -14.68
N THR A 343 20.46 7.67 -14.97
CA THR A 343 21.30 8.75 -14.43
C THR A 343 20.73 10.12 -14.78
N GLU A 344 20.25 10.29 -16.00
CA GLU A 344 19.67 11.53 -16.49
C GLU A 344 18.40 11.92 -15.69
N SER A 345 17.57 10.94 -15.34
CA SER A 345 16.36 11.16 -14.54
C SER A 345 16.73 11.53 -13.10
N VAL A 346 17.73 10.87 -12.54
CA VAL A 346 18.26 11.20 -11.20
C VAL A 346 18.83 12.61 -11.16
N GLU A 347 19.65 13.00 -12.16
CA GLU A 347 20.21 14.35 -12.27
C GLU A 347 19.10 15.40 -12.41
N HIS A 348 18.06 15.10 -13.18
CA HIS A 348 16.91 15.99 -13.33
C HIS A 348 16.18 16.17 -11.99
N ILE A 349 15.84 15.08 -11.31
CA ILE A 349 15.14 15.12 -10.01
C ILE A 349 15.99 15.88 -8.96
N LEU A 350 17.30 15.64 -8.92
CA LEU A 350 18.20 16.26 -7.96
C LEU A 350 18.63 17.68 -8.35
N SER A 351 18.13 18.23 -9.47
CA SER A 351 18.43 19.60 -9.86
C SER A 351 18.12 20.57 -8.71
N PRO A 352 19.06 21.46 -8.35
CA PRO A 352 18.87 22.37 -7.22
C PRO A 352 17.66 23.29 -7.44
N ALA A 353 16.91 23.49 -6.37
CA ALA A 353 15.90 24.55 -6.35
C ALA A 353 16.60 25.93 -6.29
N ASP A 354 15.90 26.96 -6.79
CA ASP A 354 16.37 28.35 -6.70
C ASP A 354 16.68 28.70 -5.22
N GLU A 355 17.90 29.12 -4.96
CA GLU A 355 18.38 29.44 -3.60
C GLU A 355 17.61 30.55 -2.91
N ARG A 356 16.99 31.45 -3.68
CA ARG A 356 16.14 32.55 -3.18
C ARG A 356 14.65 32.21 -3.18
N GLY A 357 14.32 31.02 -3.75
CA GLY A 357 12.94 30.55 -3.86
C GLY A 357 12.44 29.87 -2.59
N ARG A 358 11.12 29.76 -2.50
CA ARG A 358 10.43 29.09 -1.38
C ARG A 358 10.81 27.60 -1.20
N PHE A 359 11.48 26.99 -2.18
CA PHE A 359 11.89 25.58 -2.18
C PHE A 359 13.38 25.40 -1.88
N ALA A 360 14.13 26.46 -1.53
CA ALA A 360 15.56 26.40 -1.23
C ALA A 360 15.91 25.41 -0.11
N TRP A 361 15.00 25.17 0.84
CA TRP A 361 15.14 24.20 1.92
C TRP A 361 15.42 22.78 1.42
N GLN A 362 14.89 22.42 0.23
CA GLN A 362 15.11 21.09 -0.37
C GLN A 362 16.60 20.84 -0.65
N ASN A 363 17.36 21.87 -1.02
CA ASN A 363 18.80 21.73 -1.28
C ASN A 363 19.54 21.37 0.01
N GLN A 364 19.16 22.01 1.12
CA GLN A 364 19.75 21.72 2.45
C GLN A 364 19.37 20.33 2.93
N ALA A 365 18.11 19.92 2.74
CA ALA A 365 17.64 18.57 3.09
C ALA A 365 18.39 17.49 2.31
N VAL A 366 18.54 17.65 0.99
CA VAL A 366 19.31 16.75 0.13
C VAL A 366 20.77 16.66 0.58
N ALA A 367 21.43 17.78 0.83
CA ALA A 367 22.81 17.81 1.27
C ALA A 367 23.02 17.09 2.62
N ALA A 368 22.12 17.33 3.58
CA ALA A 368 22.18 16.72 4.91
C ALA A 368 21.99 15.20 4.84
N VAL A 369 21.00 14.72 4.05
CA VAL A 369 20.73 13.29 3.87
C VAL A 369 21.84 12.62 3.05
N ALA A 370 22.42 13.27 2.06
CA ALA A 370 23.57 12.75 1.31
C ALA A 370 24.78 12.53 2.23
N ALA A 371 25.10 13.51 3.06
CA ALA A 371 26.19 13.40 4.05
C ALA A 371 25.92 12.28 5.07
N LEU A 372 24.65 12.11 5.51
CA LEU A 372 24.27 11.02 6.42
C LEU A 372 24.45 9.67 5.75
N ARG A 373 24.02 9.52 4.49
CA ARG A 373 24.13 8.26 3.74
C ARG A 373 25.57 7.79 3.61
N GLU A 374 26.53 8.70 3.35
CA GLU A 374 27.95 8.33 3.17
C GLU A 374 28.57 7.72 4.43
N ARG A 375 28.10 8.10 5.62
CA ARG A 375 28.60 7.58 6.90
C ARG A 375 27.74 6.49 7.53
N SER A 376 26.51 6.28 7.01
CA SER A 376 25.59 5.26 7.52
C SER A 376 25.75 3.93 6.80
N GLN A 377 25.56 2.84 7.54
CA GLN A 377 25.51 1.48 6.99
C GLN A 377 24.07 0.97 7.00
N GLY A 378 23.51 0.69 5.82
CA GLY A 378 22.13 0.18 5.66
C GLY A 378 21.14 1.27 5.25
N GLY A 379 19.86 1.00 5.47
CA GLY A 379 18.78 1.94 5.16
C GLY A 379 18.74 3.12 6.14
N LEU A 380 18.21 4.23 5.68
CA LEU A 380 17.98 5.45 6.47
C LEU A 380 16.52 5.61 6.83
N LEU A 381 16.23 6.29 7.93
CA LEU A 381 14.88 6.76 8.28
C LEU A 381 14.86 8.29 8.17
N VAL A 382 13.99 8.82 7.30
CA VAL A 382 13.86 10.25 7.06
C VAL A 382 12.46 10.70 7.40
N PHE A 383 12.32 11.73 8.23
CA PHE A 383 11.05 12.40 8.51
C PHE A 383 11.04 13.76 7.79
N ASN A 384 10.08 13.93 6.87
CA ASN A 384 9.84 15.18 6.18
C ASN A 384 8.57 15.83 6.73
N ILE A 385 8.74 16.80 7.60
CA ILE A 385 7.62 17.50 8.28
C ILE A 385 7.35 18.90 7.71
N ALA A 386 7.76 19.12 6.45
CA ALA A 386 7.51 20.40 5.77
C ALA A 386 6.01 20.70 5.64
N ALA A 387 5.67 21.98 5.67
CA ALA A 387 4.29 22.45 5.66
C ALA A 387 3.53 22.04 4.39
N THR A 388 2.19 22.05 4.47
CA THR A 388 1.33 21.82 3.29
C THR A 388 1.58 22.93 2.25
N GLY A 389 1.88 22.54 1.00
CA GLY A 389 2.23 23.45 -0.08
C GLY A 389 3.71 23.82 -0.17
N ALA A 390 4.57 23.35 0.74
CA ALA A 390 6.02 23.60 0.70
C ALA A 390 6.78 22.75 -0.34
N GLY A 391 6.08 21.96 -1.18
CA GLY A 391 6.70 21.11 -2.21
C GLY A 391 7.21 19.78 -1.70
N LYS A 392 6.53 19.18 -0.70
CA LYS A 392 6.88 17.88 -0.10
C LYS A 392 7.04 16.77 -1.13
N THR A 393 6.17 16.70 -2.14
CA THR A 393 6.18 15.62 -3.13
C THR A 393 7.50 15.57 -3.90
N ILE A 394 7.98 16.72 -4.39
CA ILE A 394 9.28 16.83 -5.07
C ILE A 394 10.42 16.58 -4.09
N ALA A 395 10.34 17.12 -2.87
CA ALA A 395 11.34 16.88 -1.84
C ALA A 395 11.45 15.38 -1.51
N ASN A 396 10.33 14.67 -1.38
CA ASN A 396 10.31 13.23 -1.13
C ASN A 396 11.00 12.44 -2.26
N ALA A 397 10.78 12.81 -3.53
CA ALA A 397 11.47 12.19 -4.67
C ALA A 397 12.97 12.48 -4.65
N LYS A 398 13.38 13.74 -4.35
CA LYS A 398 14.79 14.10 -4.19
C LYS A 398 15.45 13.31 -3.06
N LEU A 399 14.79 13.21 -1.91
CA LEU A 399 15.27 12.44 -0.77
C LEU A 399 15.37 10.94 -1.12
N ALA A 400 14.39 10.37 -1.83
CA ALA A 400 14.41 8.98 -2.29
C ALA A 400 15.57 8.71 -3.26
N CYS A 401 15.88 9.66 -4.14
CA CYS A 401 17.07 9.59 -4.99
C CYS A 401 18.38 9.73 -4.19
N THR A 402 18.35 10.43 -3.06
CA THR A 402 19.52 10.68 -2.23
C THR A 402 19.87 9.52 -1.32
N VAL A 403 18.88 8.83 -0.72
CA VAL A 403 19.12 7.73 0.23
C VAL A 403 19.72 6.47 -0.41
N SER A 404 19.69 6.35 -1.73
CA SER A 404 20.19 5.17 -2.44
C SER A 404 21.13 5.54 -3.60
N ARG A 405 22.21 4.78 -3.76
CA ARG A 405 23.11 4.93 -4.93
C ARG A 405 22.47 4.43 -6.23
N ARG A 406 21.41 3.67 -6.13
CA ARG A 406 20.62 3.16 -7.23
C ARG A 406 19.14 3.37 -6.90
N PRO A 407 18.63 4.57 -7.16
CA PRO A 407 17.31 4.93 -6.74
C PRO A 407 16.24 4.01 -7.34
N ARG A 408 15.53 3.33 -6.46
CA ARG A 408 14.30 2.59 -6.69
C ARG A 408 13.44 2.82 -5.48
N PHE A 409 12.23 3.31 -5.66
CA PHE A 409 11.36 3.60 -4.53
C PHE A 409 9.88 3.41 -4.87
N ALA A 410 9.11 3.17 -3.83
CA ALA A 410 7.66 3.09 -3.90
C ALA A 410 7.07 4.24 -3.08
N ILE A 411 6.19 5.03 -3.69
CA ILE A 411 5.42 6.08 -3.03
C ILE A 411 4.07 5.49 -2.69
N ALA A 412 3.80 5.39 -1.39
CA ALA A 412 2.57 4.86 -0.85
C ALA A 412 1.63 5.99 -0.43
N LEU A 413 0.45 6.03 -1.04
CA LEU A 413 -0.60 7.02 -0.79
C LEU A 413 -1.73 6.41 0.01
N ASN A 414 -2.39 7.21 0.87
CA ASN A 414 -3.53 6.72 1.66
C ASN A 414 -4.84 6.61 0.84
N LEU A 415 -5.06 7.47 -0.14
CA LEU A 415 -6.32 7.55 -0.89
C LEU A 415 -6.23 6.94 -2.29
N ARG A 416 -7.26 6.16 -2.66
CA ARG A 416 -7.36 5.45 -3.94
C ARG A 416 -7.60 6.35 -5.14
N THR A 417 -8.35 7.41 -4.98
CA THR A 417 -8.80 8.29 -6.09
C THR A 417 -7.71 9.21 -6.61
N LEU A 418 -6.61 9.34 -5.89
CA LEU A 418 -5.52 10.26 -6.20
C LEU A 418 -4.39 9.63 -7.00
N THR A 419 -4.37 8.31 -7.09
CA THR A 419 -3.18 7.59 -7.55
C THR A 419 -2.89 7.85 -9.03
N LEU A 420 -3.90 8.01 -9.89
CA LEU A 420 -3.71 8.36 -11.31
C LEU A 420 -3.20 9.79 -11.48
N GLN A 421 -3.94 10.76 -10.97
CA GLN A 421 -3.57 12.17 -11.09
C GLN A 421 -2.20 12.46 -10.44
N THR A 422 -1.91 11.78 -9.32
CA THR A 422 -0.61 11.89 -8.66
C THR A 422 0.47 11.20 -9.47
N GLY A 423 0.18 10.08 -10.13
CA GLY A 423 1.11 9.40 -11.01
C GLY A 423 1.47 10.26 -12.21
N ASP A 424 0.48 10.82 -12.91
CA ASP A 424 0.67 11.69 -14.06
C ASP A 424 1.39 12.99 -13.68
N ALA A 425 0.94 13.65 -12.59
CA ALA A 425 1.59 14.84 -12.08
C ALA A 425 3.05 14.58 -11.66
N LEU A 426 3.34 13.43 -11.05
CA LEU A 426 4.70 13.03 -10.70
C LEU A 426 5.54 12.71 -11.95
N ALA A 427 4.95 12.07 -12.96
CA ALA A 427 5.63 11.81 -14.22
C ALA A 427 6.07 13.12 -14.88
N ASP A 428 5.16 14.08 -14.96
CA ASP A 428 5.42 15.41 -15.53
C ASP A 428 6.39 16.24 -14.65
N ASP A 429 6.14 16.32 -13.37
CA ASP A 429 6.94 17.13 -12.43
C ASP A 429 8.37 16.58 -12.25
N LEU A 430 8.55 15.26 -12.33
CA LEU A 430 9.85 14.60 -12.20
C LEU A 430 10.51 14.28 -13.54
N GLY A 431 9.82 14.54 -14.65
CA GLY A 431 10.32 14.22 -16.00
C GLY A 431 10.55 12.73 -16.23
N LEU A 432 9.76 11.85 -15.60
CA LEU A 432 9.89 10.40 -15.68
C LEU A 432 9.17 9.87 -16.92
N GLY A 433 9.85 8.96 -17.63
CA GLY A 433 9.25 8.27 -18.76
C GLY A 433 8.38 7.08 -18.34
N PRO A 434 7.55 6.55 -19.26
CA PRO A 434 6.71 5.39 -18.99
C PRO A 434 7.51 4.14 -18.59
N ASP A 435 8.78 4.05 -18.97
CA ASP A 435 9.66 2.94 -18.59
C ASP A 435 10.18 3.05 -17.14
N GLU A 436 10.04 4.20 -16.49
CA GLU A 436 10.60 4.47 -15.17
C GLU A 436 9.55 4.54 -14.07
N LEU A 437 8.32 4.90 -14.39
CA LEU A 437 7.22 5.03 -13.46
C LEU A 437 6.12 4.01 -13.77
N ALA A 438 5.68 3.31 -12.74
CA ALA A 438 4.44 2.53 -12.75
C ALA A 438 3.46 3.09 -11.73
N THR A 439 2.20 3.25 -12.13
CA THR A 439 1.12 3.67 -11.24
C THR A 439 0.13 2.52 -11.07
N VAL A 440 -0.17 2.16 -9.81
CA VAL A 440 -1.12 1.07 -9.50
C VAL A 440 -2.36 1.66 -8.84
N ILE A 441 -3.48 1.46 -9.52
CA ILE A 441 -4.78 1.94 -9.04
C ILE A 441 -5.63 0.76 -8.63
N GLY A 442 -6.18 0.82 -7.43
CA GLY A 442 -6.96 -0.26 -6.88
C GLY A 442 -8.39 0.15 -6.52
N ASP A 443 -9.31 0.20 -7.46
CA ASP A 443 -10.74 0.29 -7.13
C ASP A 443 -11.35 -1.12 -6.92
N ARG A 444 -11.06 -2.07 -7.79
CA ARG A 444 -11.47 -3.49 -7.65
C ARG A 444 -10.55 -4.32 -6.75
N VAL A 445 -9.29 -3.92 -6.60
CA VAL A 445 -8.31 -4.61 -5.76
C VAL A 445 -8.73 -4.65 -4.30
N ALA A 446 -9.22 -3.55 -3.79
CA ALA A 446 -9.57 -3.49 -2.39
C ALA A 446 -10.85 -4.25 -2.05
N SER A 447 -11.80 -4.37 -2.97
CA SER A 447 -13.01 -5.17 -2.76
C SER A 447 -12.69 -6.67 -2.74
N ARG A 448 -11.77 -7.13 -3.60
CA ARG A 448 -11.34 -8.54 -3.64
C ARG A 448 -10.29 -8.90 -2.60
N LEU A 449 -9.45 -7.96 -2.18
CA LEU A 449 -8.49 -8.19 -1.09
C LEU A 449 -9.18 -8.37 0.27
N HIS A 450 -10.40 -7.87 0.42
CA HIS A 450 -11.18 -8.01 1.66
C HIS A 450 -12.26 -9.10 1.62
N ALA A 451 -12.65 -9.59 0.44
CA ALA A 451 -13.55 -10.73 0.30
C ALA A 451 -12.77 -12.05 0.26
N ALA A 452 -12.11 -12.41 1.35
CA ALA A 452 -11.69 -13.78 1.56
C ALA A 452 -12.95 -14.58 1.96
N ASP A 453 -13.67 -15.13 0.96
CA ASP A 453 -14.71 -16.13 1.20
C ASP A 453 -14.04 -17.42 1.71
N PRO A 454 -14.50 -18.00 2.82
CA PRO A 454 -14.05 -19.32 3.27
C PRO A 454 -14.19 -20.44 2.23
N ARG A 455 -14.95 -20.24 1.16
CA ARG A 455 -15.12 -21.18 0.05
C ARG A 455 -13.95 -21.22 -0.92
N ASP A 456 -13.13 -20.17 -1.01
CA ASP A 456 -11.95 -20.11 -1.88
C ASP A 456 -10.75 -20.92 -1.33
N GLU A 457 -10.83 -21.40 -0.10
CA GLU A 457 -9.80 -22.26 0.48
C GLU A 457 -9.68 -23.65 -0.20
N GLN A 458 -10.64 -24.04 -1.01
CA GLN A 458 -10.68 -25.36 -1.64
C GLN A 458 -10.05 -25.36 -3.03
N ALA A 459 -9.96 -24.21 -3.68
CA ALA A 459 -9.30 -24.06 -4.99
C ALA A 459 -7.77 -24.00 -4.91
N ASN A 460 -7.20 -23.98 -3.70
CA ASN A 460 -5.81 -23.60 -3.43
C ASN A 460 -4.73 -24.66 -3.70
N ALA A 461 -5.02 -25.79 -4.28
CA ALA A 461 -3.98 -26.66 -4.86
C ALA A 461 -3.51 -26.23 -6.27
N GLY A 462 -4.16 -25.23 -6.88
CA GLY A 462 -3.80 -24.64 -8.17
C GLY A 462 -3.87 -23.12 -8.23
N ALA A 463 -4.17 -22.47 -7.12
CA ALA A 463 -4.73 -21.14 -7.04
C ALA A 463 -3.77 -19.93 -7.07
N PHE A 464 -2.53 -20.07 -7.54
CA PHE A 464 -1.80 -18.91 -8.04
C PHE A 464 -2.49 -18.32 -9.27
N ALA A 465 -3.44 -19.03 -9.85
CA ALA A 465 -4.12 -18.66 -11.07
C ALA A 465 -5.38 -17.81 -10.85
N SER A 466 -6.02 -17.83 -9.68
CA SER A 466 -7.29 -17.15 -9.43
C SER A 466 -7.26 -16.05 -8.35
N GLU A 467 -6.28 -16.06 -7.46
CA GLU A 467 -6.15 -15.05 -6.39
C GLU A 467 -5.18 -13.92 -6.77
N GLY A 468 -5.26 -13.46 -7.98
CA GLY A 468 -4.42 -12.40 -8.44
C GLY A 468 -5.06 -11.05 -8.33
N LEU A 469 -4.21 -10.06 -8.30
CA LEU A 469 -4.56 -8.70 -8.70
C LEU A 469 -5.60 -8.75 -9.82
N PRO A 470 -6.72 -8.01 -9.75
CA PRO A 470 -7.72 -8.00 -10.81
C PRO A 470 -7.08 -7.74 -12.17
N THR A 471 -7.67 -8.27 -13.21
CA THR A 471 -7.23 -8.12 -14.61
C THR A 471 -7.33 -6.68 -15.14
N GLU A 472 -7.79 -5.74 -14.33
CA GLU A 472 -8.00 -4.34 -14.69
C GLU A 472 -7.13 -3.40 -13.84
N TYR A 473 -5.82 -3.62 -13.84
CA TYR A 473 -4.88 -2.56 -13.55
C TYR A 473 -4.55 -1.86 -14.86
N ASP A 474 -4.90 -0.63 -15.00
CA ASP A 474 -4.17 0.28 -15.86
C ASP A 474 -2.84 0.59 -15.18
N ALA A 475 -1.85 -0.21 -15.45
CA ALA A 475 -0.49 0.16 -15.17
C ALA A 475 0.04 0.86 -16.42
N HIS A 476 0.14 2.14 -16.37
CA HIS A 476 0.90 2.90 -17.35
C HIS A 476 2.38 2.70 -17.06
N GLY A 477 3.09 2.03 -17.95
CA GLY A 477 4.52 1.82 -17.81
C GLY A 477 5.03 0.71 -18.74
N GLY A 478 6.23 0.88 -19.27
CA GLY A 478 6.84 -0.02 -20.25
C GLY A 478 7.09 -1.44 -19.74
N ASP A 479 7.35 -2.35 -20.67
CA ASP A 479 7.65 -3.75 -20.41
C ASP A 479 9.07 -3.87 -19.82
N MET A 480 9.17 -3.86 -18.48
CA MET A 480 10.44 -3.98 -17.78
C MET A 480 10.92 -5.44 -17.77
N ALA A 481 12.16 -5.64 -18.20
CA ALA A 481 12.78 -6.96 -18.17
C ALA A 481 13.06 -7.39 -16.72
N LEU A 482 12.32 -8.42 -16.27
CA LEU A 482 12.57 -9.09 -15.00
C LEU A 482 13.47 -10.32 -15.18
N PRO A 483 14.19 -10.75 -14.14
CA PRO A 483 14.92 -12.00 -14.17
C PRO A 483 14.03 -13.18 -14.58
N GLU A 484 14.54 -14.08 -15.42
CA GLU A 484 13.81 -15.23 -15.97
C GLU A 484 13.10 -16.08 -14.89
N TRP A 485 13.70 -16.19 -13.70
CA TRP A 485 13.12 -16.94 -12.60
C TRP A 485 11.80 -16.36 -12.05
N MET A 486 11.50 -15.09 -12.34
CA MET A 486 10.23 -14.43 -12.04
C MET A 486 9.17 -14.70 -13.12
N GLY A 487 9.54 -15.37 -14.23
CA GLY A 487 8.64 -15.61 -15.36
C GLY A 487 7.33 -16.29 -14.95
N VAL A 488 7.40 -17.26 -14.03
CA VAL A 488 6.21 -17.97 -13.55
C VAL A 488 5.21 -17.04 -12.86
N LEU A 489 5.71 -16.04 -12.12
CA LEU A 489 4.87 -15.03 -11.47
C LEU A 489 4.27 -14.04 -12.46
N THR A 490 5.01 -13.72 -13.54
CA THR A 490 4.70 -12.60 -14.43
C THR A 490 4.07 -13.02 -15.75
N GLN A 491 4.26 -14.28 -16.21
CA GLN A 491 3.66 -14.78 -17.45
C GLN A 491 2.13 -14.76 -17.41
N ARG A 492 1.55 -15.09 -16.26
CA ARG A 492 0.10 -15.08 -16.06
C ARG A 492 -0.44 -13.69 -15.63
N ARG A 493 0.44 -12.73 -15.34
CA ARG A 493 0.10 -11.41 -14.80
C ARG A 493 1.07 -10.35 -15.30
N PRO A 494 0.86 -9.81 -16.50
CA PRO A 494 1.75 -8.79 -17.08
C PRO A 494 1.97 -7.58 -16.18
N VAL A 495 0.93 -7.17 -15.43
CA VAL A 495 0.98 -6.04 -14.50
C VAL A 495 2.05 -6.20 -13.40
N LEU A 496 2.30 -7.44 -12.94
CA LEU A 496 3.37 -7.67 -11.96
C LEU A 496 4.76 -7.34 -12.51
N ARG A 497 4.98 -7.42 -13.82
CA ARG A 497 6.24 -6.99 -14.43
C ARG A 497 6.46 -5.50 -14.22
N GLN A 498 5.44 -4.71 -14.44
CA GLN A 498 5.50 -3.25 -14.28
C GLN A 498 5.69 -2.88 -12.81
N VAL A 499 4.86 -3.44 -11.94
CA VAL A 499 4.86 -3.15 -10.50
C VAL A 499 6.18 -3.52 -9.82
N ILE A 500 6.74 -4.70 -10.14
CA ILE A 500 8.01 -5.14 -9.58
C ILE A 500 9.18 -4.49 -10.33
N GLY A 501 9.07 -4.34 -11.65
CA GLY A 501 10.15 -3.90 -12.53
C GLY A 501 10.42 -2.41 -12.50
N ALA A 502 9.40 -1.57 -12.51
CA ALA A 502 9.56 -0.12 -12.60
C ALA A 502 10.44 0.46 -11.47
N PRO A 503 11.39 1.34 -11.78
CA PRO A 503 12.20 2.02 -10.77
C PRO A 503 11.35 2.77 -9.75
N VAL A 504 10.35 3.53 -10.18
CA VAL A 504 9.41 4.25 -9.33
C VAL A 504 8.04 3.59 -9.42
N LEU A 505 7.44 3.33 -8.27
CA LEU A 505 6.07 2.85 -8.14
C LEU A 505 5.26 3.88 -7.37
N VAL A 506 4.14 4.32 -7.92
CA VAL A 506 3.12 5.08 -7.19
C VAL A 506 1.92 4.17 -6.99
N SER A 507 1.57 3.92 -5.73
CA SER A 507 0.45 3.03 -5.42
C SER A 507 -0.28 3.48 -4.15
N THR A 508 -1.49 2.99 -3.96
CA THR A 508 -2.06 3.03 -2.62
C THR A 508 -1.28 2.09 -1.71
N ILE A 509 -1.25 2.41 -0.42
CA ILE A 509 -0.61 1.56 0.59
C ILE A 509 -1.22 0.15 0.62
N ASP A 510 -2.49 0.00 0.21
CA ASP A 510 -3.19 -1.29 0.14
C ASP A 510 -2.41 -2.37 -0.63
N TYR A 511 -1.68 -1.99 -1.68
CA TYR A 511 -0.81 -2.92 -2.40
C TYR A 511 0.42 -3.34 -1.57
N LEU A 512 1.12 -2.36 -1.00
CA LEU A 512 2.38 -2.61 -0.28
C LEU A 512 2.17 -3.27 1.08
N ILE A 513 0.99 -3.09 1.70
CA ILE A 513 0.69 -3.65 3.01
C ILE A 513 0.82 -5.16 3.06
N ASN A 514 0.57 -5.82 1.92
CA ASN A 514 0.73 -7.26 1.80
C ASN A 514 2.18 -7.73 2.06
N ALA A 515 3.18 -6.88 1.87
CA ALA A 515 4.57 -7.21 2.23
C ALA A 515 4.75 -7.45 3.74
N GLY A 516 3.94 -6.79 4.56
CA GLY A 516 3.89 -6.95 6.01
C GLY A 516 2.81 -7.91 6.51
N GLU A 517 2.01 -8.55 5.62
CA GLU A 517 0.89 -9.43 5.97
C GLU A 517 1.13 -10.88 5.53
N PRO A 518 1.83 -11.68 6.31
CA PRO A 518 2.21 -13.05 5.92
C PRO A 518 1.03 -14.02 5.80
N GLY A 519 -0.17 -13.64 6.23
CA GLY A 519 -1.39 -14.44 6.11
C GLY A 519 -1.96 -14.55 4.69
N ARG A 520 -1.53 -13.68 3.77
CA ARG A 520 -2.02 -13.62 2.38
C ARG A 520 -0.93 -14.03 1.41
N GLN A 521 -0.69 -15.30 1.26
CA GLN A 521 0.46 -15.95 0.60
C GLN A 521 0.94 -15.31 -0.72
N GLY A 522 0.15 -15.37 -1.77
CA GLY A 522 0.55 -14.90 -3.10
C GLY A 522 0.72 -13.38 -3.17
N HIS A 523 -0.14 -12.64 -2.49
CA HIS A 523 -0.06 -11.19 -2.37
C HIS A 523 1.14 -10.77 -1.53
N HIS A 524 1.43 -11.50 -0.44
CA HIS A 524 2.58 -11.27 0.41
C HIS A 524 3.88 -11.37 -0.39
N VAL A 525 4.07 -12.45 -1.15
CA VAL A 525 5.31 -12.66 -1.90
C VAL A 525 5.50 -11.60 -3.00
N SER A 526 4.46 -11.24 -3.74
CA SER A 526 4.56 -10.23 -4.80
C SER A 526 4.90 -8.84 -4.28
N ALA A 527 4.26 -8.43 -3.19
CA ALA A 527 4.56 -7.16 -2.52
C ALA A 527 5.96 -7.17 -1.88
N LEU A 528 6.35 -8.29 -1.28
CA LEU A 528 7.69 -8.47 -0.71
C LEU A 528 8.78 -8.35 -1.79
N LEU A 529 8.60 -8.95 -2.96
CA LEU A 529 9.54 -8.85 -4.08
C LEU A 529 9.74 -7.40 -4.54
N ARG A 530 8.68 -6.58 -4.50
CA ARG A 530 8.82 -5.14 -4.72
C ARG A 530 9.67 -4.50 -3.63
N MET A 531 9.39 -4.78 -2.36
CA MET A 531 10.05 -4.16 -1.21
C MET A 531 11.51 -4.58 -1.01
N VAL A 532 11.89 -5.78 -1.46
CA VAL A 532 13.29 -6.28 -1.32
C VAL A 532 14.32 -5.34 -1.95
N ASP A 533 13.98 -4.67 -3.03
CA ASP A 533 14.91 -3.81 -3.78
C ASP A 533 14.34 -2.40 -4.04
N SER A 534 13.51 -1.89 -3.14
CA SER A 534 12.86 -0.58 -3.28
C SER A 534 12.79 0.13 -1.94
N ASP A 535 13.22 1.38 -1.89
CA ASP A 535 13.01 2.25 -0.74
C ASP A 535 11.52 2.65 -0.66
N LEU A 536 11.07 3.04 0.53
CA LEU A 536 9.66 3.32 0.81
C LEU A 536 9.46 4.81 1.12
N VAL A 537 8.54 5.44 0.44
CA VAL A 537 8.04 6.78 0.75
C VAL A 537 6.59 6.65 1.23
N LEU A 538 6.32 7.03 2.47
CA LEU A 538 5.00 7.09 3.07
C LEU A 538 4.54 8.55 3.10
N ASP A 539 3.50 8.87 2.35
CA ASP A 539 2.96 10.23 2.34
C ASP A 539 1.72 10.31 3.25
N GLU A 540 1.64 11.39 4.04
CA GLU A 540 0.61 11.65 5.04
C GLU A 540 0.38 10.47 6.00
N VAL A 541 1.48 9.96 6.59
CA VAL A 541 1.48 8.74 7.44
C VAL A 541 0.62 8.87 8.70
N ASP A 542 0.39 10.06 9.21
CA ASP A 542 -0.45 10.36 10.37
C ASP A 542 -1.96 10.48 10.05
N SER A 543 -2.32 10.37 8.78
CA SER A 543 -3.72 10.31 8.33
C SER A 543 -4.39 8.96 8.63
N TYR A 544 -3.63 7.93 8.97
CA TYR A 544 -4.16 6.63 9.35
C TYR A 544 -4.68 6.62 10.77
N ALA A 545 -5.87 6.03 11.00
CA ALA A 545 -6.31 5.73 12.35
C ALA A 545 -5.28 4.81 13.05
N PRO A 546 -5.10 4.89 14.38
CA PRO A 546 -4.07 4.13 15.07
C PRO A 546 -4.05 2.63 14.76
N ASP A 547 -5.23 1.98 14.65
CA ASP A 547 -5.32 0.55 14.34
C ASP A 547 -4.87 0.26 12.90
N ALA A 548 -5.25 1.11 11.94
CA ALA A 548 -4.83 1.02 10.56
C ALA A 548 -3.31 1.32 10.40
N LEU A 549 -2.78 2.23 11.22
CA LEU A 549 -1.36 2.55 11.22
C LEU A 549 -0.50 1.34 11.56
N VAL A 550 -0.96 0.41 12.43
CA VAL A 550 -0.23 -0.83 12.74
C VAL A 550 0.07 -1.63 11.47
N ALA A 551 -0.87 -1.67 10.54
CA ALA A 551 -0.66 -2.35 9.26
C ALA A 551 0.45 -1.67 8.43
N VAL A 552 0.52 -0.35 8.42
CA VAL A 552 1.60 0.43 7.78
C VAL A 552 2.93 0.18 8.47
N LEU A 553 2.95 0.14 9.82
CA LEU A 553 4.16 -0.12 10.60
C LEU A 553 4.77 -1.50 10.30
N ARG A 554 3.97 -2.51 9.95
CA ARG A 554 4.46 -3.82 9.48
C ARG A 554 5.23 -3.71 8.15
N VAL A 555 4.80 -2.83 7.26
CA VAL A 555 5.55 -2.55 6.01
C VAL A 555 6.87 -1.85 6.31
N VAL A 556 6.85 -0.88 7.22
CA VAL A 556 8.06 -0.19 7.70
C VAL A 556 9.06 -1.18 8.31
N GLN A 557 8.60 -2.12 9.15
CA GLN A 557 9.43 -3.20 9.70
C GLN A 557 10.04 -4.06 8.58
N SER A 558 9.22 -4.42 7.58
CA SER A 558 9.69 -5.20 6.44
C SER A 558 10.77 -4.46 5.63
N ALA A 559 10.63 -3.13 5.43
CA ALA A 559 11.64 -2.31 4.79
C ALA A 559 12.97 -2.33 5.56
N GLY A 560 12.93 -2.21 6.90
CA GLY A 560 14.09 -2.33 7.78
C GLY A 560 14.78 -3.69 7.66
N LEU A 561 14.01 -4.80 7.66
CA LEU A 561 14.53 -6.17 7.46
C LEU A 561 15.19 -6.32 6.08
N MET A 562 14.66 -5.68 5.04
CA MET A 562 15.24 -5.72 3.69
C MET A 562 16.42 -4.74 3.53
N GLY A 563 16.73 -3.95 4.56
CA GLY A 563 17.82 -2.96 4.53
C GLY A 563 17.52 -1.78 3.60
N ARG A 564 16.22 -1.43 3.45
CA ARG A 564 15.74 -0.31 2.64
C ARG A 564 15.51 0.92 3.49
N SER A 565 15.62 2.08 2.86
CA SER A 565 15.33 3.36 3.51
C SER A 565 13.83 3.62 3.54
N VAL A 566 13.38 4.37 4.56
CA VAL A 566 12.00 4.80 4.70
C VAL A 566 11.97 6.32 4.84
N ILE A 567 11.15 6.98 4.03
CA ILE A 567 10.88 8.41 4.10
C ILE A 567 9.42 8.57 4.53
N CYS A 568 9.20 9.13 5.70
CA CYS A 568 7.88 9.45 6.23
C CYS A 568 7.61 10.94 6.06
N SER A 569 6.55 11.26 5.34
CA SER A 569 6.19 12.62 5.00
C SER A 569 4.83 12.97 5.56
N SER A 570 4.74 14.02 6.35
CA SER A 570 3.50 14.70 6.73
C SER A 570 3.78 16.06 7.36
N ALA A 571 2.93 17.03 7.05
CA ALA A 571 3.00 18.35 7.68
C ALA A 571 2.62 18.33 9.17
N THR A 572 1.83 17.37 9.59
CA THR A 572 1.22 17.25 10.92
C THR A 572 1.73 16.04 11.70
N LEU A 573 2.93 15.53 11.36
CA LEU A 573 3.49 14.33 11.96
C LEU A 573 3.76 14.50 13.46
N PRO A 574 2.95 13.91 14.35
CA PRO A 574 3.15 14.05 15.78
C PRO A 574 4.22 13.09 16.29
N GLN A 575 4.83 13.43 17.42
CA GLN A 575 5.88 12.62 18.01
C GLN A 575 5.49 11.16 18.25
N PRO A 576 4.28 10.79 18.76
CA PRO A 576 3.92 9.39 18.96
C PRO A 576 3.90 8.56 17.69
N VAL A 577 3.52 9.17 16.56
CA VAL A 577 3.54 8.49 15.25
C VAL A 577 4.97 8.34 14.74
N ALA A 578 5.80 9.38 14.87
CA ALA A 578 7.21 9.31 14.48
C ALA A 578 7.96 8.23 15.29
N GLU A 579 7.72 8.16 16.59
CA GLU A 579 8.28 7.11 17.48
C GLU A 579 7.78 5.70 17.12
N ALA A 580 6.51 5.56 16.75
CA ALA A 580 5.97 4.29 16.32
C ALA A 580 6.63 3.80 15.02
N VAL A 581 6.80 4.69 14.05
CA VAL A 581 7.53 4.42 12.80
C VAL A 581 8.98 4.03 13.09
N TRP A 582 9.65 4.77 13.96
CA TRP A 582 11.03 4.47 14.37
C TRP A 582 11.14 3.09 15.05
N ARG A 583 10.26 2.75 16.00
CA ARG A 583 10.23 1.44 16.66
C ARG A 583 10.05 0.31 15.64
N ALA A 584 9.13 0.46 14.73
CA ALA A 584 8.87 -0.52 13.67
C ALA A 584 10.10 -0.70 12.75
N PHE A 585 10.69 0.40 12.29
CA PHE A 585 11.88 0.38 11.44
C PHE A 585 13.08 -0.26 12.17
N ARG A 586 13.32 0.17 13.43
CA ARG A 586 14.37 -0.35 14.30
C ARG A 586 14.23 -1.87 14.49
N SER A 587 13.03 -2.39 14.73
CA SER A 587 12.77 -3.82 14.85
C SER A 587 13.18 -4.57 13.57
N GLY A 588 12.85 -4.04 12.39
CA GLY A 588 13.29 -4.59 11.11
C GLY A 588 14.80 -4.58 10.94
N VAL A 589 15.44 -3.45 11.27
CA VAL A 589 16.90 -3.29 11.22
C VAL A 589 17.60 -4.23 12.21
N GLN A 590 17.04 -4.44 13.40
CA GLN A 590 17.57 -5.40 14.38
C GLN A 590 17.61 -6.82 13.81
N MET A 591 16.53 -7.28 13.16
CA MET A 591 16.51 -8.57 12.46
C MET A 591 17.55 -8.63 11.35
N ARG A 592 17.67 -7.58 10.53
CA ARG A 592 18.67 -7.51 9.45
C ARG A 592 20.10 -7.55 9.99
N CYS A 593 20.38 -6.75 11.01
CA CYS A 593 21.71 -6.70 11.61
C CYS A 593 22.06 -8.00 12.35
N ALA A 594 21.08 -8.66 12.97
CA ALA A 594 21.28 -9.99 13.54
C ALA A 594 21.66 -11.01 12.45
N LEU A 595 21.01 -10.97 11.27
CA LEU A 595 21.39 -11.81 10.12
C LEU A 595 22.82 -11.51 9.66
N GLU A 596 23.23 -10.25 9.58
CA GLU A 596 24.52 -9.80 9.11
C GLU A 596 25.63 -9.80 10.19
N GLU A 597 25.32 -10.20 11.41
CA GLU A 597 26.25 -10.23 12.56
C GLU A 597 26.91 -8.87 12.83
N ARG A 598 26.15 -7.81 12.72
CA ARG A 598 26.59 -6.44 12.98
C ARG A 598 25.68 -5.72 14.01
N GLN A 599 26.21 -4.66 14.60
CA GLN A 599 25.43 -3.85 15.52
C GLN A 599 24.27 -3.14 14.81
N PRO A 600 23.07 -3.10 15.41
CA PRO A 600 21.91 -2.42 14.85
C PRO A 600 22.11 -0.90 14.94
N ARG A 601 22.51 -0.27 13.84
CA ARG A 601 22.64 1.18 13.72
C ARG A 601 22.14 1.63 12.37
N PHE A 602 21.44 2.75 12.33
CA PHE A 602 21.01 3.42 11.12
C PHE A 602 20.94 4.93 11.32
N GLY A 603 21.09 5.69 10.25
CA GLY A 603 20.99 7.13 10.29
C GLY A 603 19.53 7.61 10.27
N VAL A 604 19.26 8.69 10.99
CA VAL A 604 17.96 9.34 10.97
C VAL A 604 18.12 10.80 10.57
N ALA A 605 17.23 11.32 9.72
CA ALA A 605 17.15 12.73 9.38
C ALA A 605 15.73 13.27 9.60
N ILE A 606 15.64 14.49 10.10
CA ILE A 606 14.39 15.25 10.25
C ILE A 606 14.57 16.54 9.45
N VAL A 607 13.67 16.78 8.52
CA VAL A 607 13.73 17.94 7.61
C VAL A 607 12.39 18.64 7.54
N ASP A 608 12.41 19.95 7.40
CA ASP A 608 11.24 20.80 7.17
C ASP A 608 11.61 22.01 6.30
N ASP A 609 10.64 22.88 6.01
CA ASP A 609 10.80 24.04 5.13
C ASP A 609 11.21 25.33 5.86
N GLN A 610 11.41 25.31 7.17
CA GLN A 610 11.66 26.50 7.98
C GLN A 610 12.91 26.43 8.86
N THR A 611 13.34 25.22 9.24
CA THR A 611 14.48 25.03 10.15
C THR A 611 15.62 24.25 9.48
N ALA A 612 16.80 24.29 10.07
CA ALA A 612 17.93 23.49 9.58
C ALA A 612 17.68 22.00 9.79
N PRO A 613 18.07 21.12 8.84
CA PRO A 613 17.95 19.69 8.98
C PRO A 613 18.59 19.16 10.27
N THR A 614 17.90 18.30 11.00
CA THR A 614 18.44 17.56 12.14
C THR A 614 18.86 16.17 11.68
N VAL A 615 20.11 15.80 11.94
CA VAL A 615 20.70 14.52 11.51
C VAL A 615 21.23 13.76 12.73
N LEU A 616 20.94 12.48 12.82
CA LEU A 616 21.30 11.60 13.92
C LEU A 616 22.07 10.38 13.40
N ASP A 617 23.26 10.16 13.94
CA ASP A 617 24.07 8.96 13.74
C ASP A 617 23.71 7.85 14.77
N ASP A 618 23.08 8.24 15.89
CA ASP A 618 22.51 7.36 16.91
C ASP A 618 21.00 7.53 16.93
N GLU A 619 20.29 6.54 16.44
CA GLU A 619 18.83 6.54 16.36
C GLU A 619 18.13 6.58 17.72
N ALA A 620 18.80 6.19 18.80
CA ALA A 620 18.23 6.21 20.16
C ALA A 620 17.93 7.64 20.66
N GLU A 621 18.60 8.65 20.10
CA GLU A 621 18.33 10.06 20.41
C GLU A 621 17.04 10.59 19.77
N LEU A 622 16.38 9.82 18.88
CA LEU A 622 15.25 10.32 18.09
C LEU A 622 14.15 10.99 18.92
N PRO A 623 13.63 10.40 20.01
CA PRO A 623 12.52 11.02 20.73
C PRO A 623 12.86 12.43 21.22
N THR A 624 14.05 12.60 21.80
CA THR A 624 14.51 13.89 22.32
C THR A 624 14.80 14.89 21.21
N ARG A 625 15.41 14.42 20.13
CA ARG A 625 15.83 15.29 19.01
C ARG A 625 14.65 15.69 18.14
N PHE A 626 13.67 14.80 17.97
CA PHE A 626 12.43 15.11 17.28
C PHE A 626 11.65 16.18 18.03
N ALA A 627 11.46 16.03 19.34
CA ALA A 627 10.82 17.03 20.18
C ALA A 627 11.51 18.39 20.06
N ARG A 628 12.85 18.41 20.11
CA ARG A 628 13.64 19.66 19.98
C ARG A 628 13.47 20.29 18.60
N HIS A 629 13.49 19.51 17.53
CA HIS A 629 13.30 19.99 16.16
C HIS A 629 11.90 20.61 16.00
N VAL A 630 10.86 19.93 16.50
CA VAL A 630 9.50 20.47 16.52
C VAL A 630 9.42 21.76 17.33
N GLN A 631 10.07 21.85 18.50
CA GLN A 631 10.12 23.11 19.27
C GLN A 631 10.78 24.25 18.49
N GLN A 632 11.84 23.98 17.75
CA GLN A 632 12.47 24.99 16.87
C GLN A 632 11.51 25.44 15.76
N LEU A 633 10.81 24.49 15.12
CA LEU A 633 9.78 24.78 14.13
C LEU A 633 8.64 25.64 14.71
N LEU A 634 8.15 25.29 15.90
CA LEU A 634 7.11 26.04 16.60
C LEU A 634 7.53 27.49 16.95
N ALA A 635 8.81 27.72 17.15
CA ALA A 635 9.37 29.03 17.47
C ALA A 635 9.53 29.95 16.24
N THR A 636 9.37 29.44 15.01
CA THR A 636 9.49 30.26 13.79
C THR A 636 8.31 31.24 13.64
N PRO A 637 8.47 32.40 12.99
CA PRO A 637 7.38 33.36 12.80
C PRO A 637 6.20 32.76 12.04
N ARG A 638 4.98 33.10 12.44
CA ARG A 638 3.73 32.67 11.78
C ARG A 638 3.27 33.69 10.77
N LYS A 639 2.79 33.25 9.62
CA LYS A 639 2.04 34.08 8.68
C LYS A 639 0.55 33.83 8.86
N ALA A 640 -0.22 34.90 9.05
CA ALA A 640 -1.68 34.81 9.20
C ALA A 640 -2.38 34.60 7.85
N VAL A 641 -2.03 33.52 7.15
CA VAL A 641 -2.65 33.09 5.87
C VAL A 641 -4.05 32.55 6.11
N ARG A 642 -4.25 31.91 7.27
CA ARG A 642 -5.53 31.36 7.72
C ARG A 642 -5.77 31.80 9.13
N ARG A 643 -6.84 32.58 9.28
CA ARG A 643 -7.37 32.97 10.59
C ARG A 643 -8.67 32.24 10.82
N ALA A 644 -8.89 31.76 12.02
CA ALA A 644 -10.08 31.01 12.38
C ALA A 644 -10.86 31.70 13.52
N TRP A 645 -12.12 31.36 13.66
CA TRP A 645 -12.86 31.51 14.90
C TRP A 645 -13.70 30.26 15.19
N VAL A 646 -14.03 30.05 16.45
CA VAL A 646 -14.96 29.00 16.86
C VAL A 646 -16.38 29.58 16.79
N GLN A 647 -17.21 29.01 15.90
CA GLN A 647 -18.62 29.43 15.75
C GLN A 647 -19.45 28.77 16.84
N PRO A 648 -20.09 29.57 17.73
CA PRO A 648 -21.02 29.02 18.70
C PRO A 648 -22.20 28.29 18.05
N VAL A 649 -22.65 27.20 18.68
CA VAL A 649 -23.85 26.48 18.26
C VAL A 649 -24.91 26.60 19.33
N SER A 650 -25.99 27.30 19.03
CA SER A 650 -27.09 27.53 19.94
C SER A 650 -28.14 26.39 19.80
N GLY A 651 -28.30 25.59 20.83
CA GLY A 651 -29.24 24.48 20.84
C GLY A 651 -28.62 23.10 20.54
N ARG A 652 -29.46 22.14 20.20
CA ARG A 652 -29.08 20.78 19.89
C ARG A 652 -29.81 20.29 18.60
N GLY A 653 -29.35 19.20 18.06
CA GLY A 653 -29.95 18.58 16.88
C GLY A 653 -29.43 19.16 15.56
N ASP A 654 -29.99 18.65 14.48
CA ASP A 654 -29.52 18.96 13.11
C ASP A 654 -29.83 20.39 12.70
N GLU A 655 -30.98 20.95 13.16
CA GLU A 655 -31.32 22.34 12.86
C GLU A 655 -30.32 23.34 13.44
N ALA A 656 -29.89 23.13 14.70
CA ALA A 656 -28.87 23.96 15.33
C ALA A 656 -27.52 23.86 14.60
N PHE A 657 -27.17 22.65 14.15
CA PHE A 657 -25.96 22.41 13.37
C PHE A 657 -25.97 23.16 12.04
N VAL A 658 -27.03 23.00 11.26
CA VAL A 658 -27.17 23.67 9.97
C VAL A 658 -27.28 25.20 10.11
N ALA A 659 -27.96 25.69 11.16
CA ALA A 659 -28.08 27.14 11.42
C ALA A 659 -26.70 27.76 11.67
N ALA A 660 -25.87 27.13 12.49
CA ALA A 660 -24.50 27.60 12.75
C ALA A 660 -23.64 27.61 11.48
N ILE A 661 -23.74 26.58 10.63
CA ILE A 661 -23.06 26.54 9.33
C ILE A 661 -23.53 27.69 8.44
N ALA A 662 -24.84 27.90 8.32
CA ALA A 662 -25.39 28.94 7.46
C ALA A 662 -24.97 30.36 7.90
N GLU A 663 -24.97 30.63 9.21
CA GLU A 663 -24.46 31.91 9.76
C GLU A 663 -22.98 32.10 9.40
N ALA A 664 -22.16 31.07 9.56
CA ALA A 664 -20.75 31.10 9.20
C ALA A 664 -20.54 31.35 7.69
N VAL A 665 -21.29 30.64 6.82
CA VAL A 665 -21.26 30.81 5.36
C VAL A 665 -21.58 32.23 4.95
N ALA A 666 -22.66 32.82 5.49
CA ALA A 666 -23.07 34.20 5.17
C ALA A 666 -21.98 35.20 5.52
N ARG A 667 -21.41 35.10 6.73
CA ARG A 667 -20.34 35.98 7.22
C ARG A 667 -19.05 35.83 6.40
N LEU A 668 -18.66 34.59 6.08
CA LEU A 668 -17.43 34.28 5.31
C LEU A 668 -17.55 34.77 3.88
N HIS A 669 -18.70 34.54 3.23
CA HIS A 669 -18.93 35.03 1.88
C HIS A 669 -18.87 36.58 1.83
N GLN A 670 -19.53 37.22 2.76
CA GLN A 670 -19.50 38.69 2.85
C GLN A 670 -18.06 39.23 2.99
N ALA A 671 -17.21 38.59 3.78
CA ALA A 671 -15.84 39.01 4.05
C ALA A 671 -14.85 38.71 2.92
N HIS A 672 -15.09 37.65 2.15
CA HIS A 672 -14.10 37.09 1.20
C HIS A 672 -14.59 37.02 -0.26
N ALA A 673 -15.75 37.58 -0.60
CA ALA A 673 -16.18 37.68 -1.98
C ALA A 673 -15.28 38.66 -2.77
N TRP A 674 -15.02 38.31 -4.03
CA TRP A 674 -14.17 39.10 -4.92
C TRP A 674 -14.85 39.34 -6.27
N ALA A 675 -14.38 40.34 -7.01
CA ALA A 675 -15.02 40.78 -8.26
C ALA A 675 -14.83 39.75 -9.37
N GLY A 676 -15.94 39.19 -9.86
CA GLY A 676 -16.02 38.24 -10.94
C GLY A 676 -16.52 38.82 -12.25
N PRO A 677 -16.86 37.91 -13.20
CA PRO A 677 -17.44 38.30 -14.48
C PRO A 677 -18.74 39.11 -14.35
N GLY A 678 -18.95 40.11 -15.24
CA GLY A 678 -20.18 40.89 -15.29
C GLY A 678 -20.41 41.84 -14.12
N GLY A 679 -19.35 42.16 -13.34
CA GLY A 679 -19.42 43.05 -12.20
C GLY A 679 -20.03 42.44 -10.94
N LYS A 680 -20.30 41.15 -10.94
CA LYS A 680 -20.80 40.41 -9.78
C LYS A 680 -19.68 40.02 -8.85
N GLN A 681 -20.00 39.90 -7.58
CA GLN A 681 -19.11 39.35 -6.57
C GLN A 681 -19.28 37.80 -6.51
N LEU A 682 -18.22 37.06 -6.29
CA LEU A 682 -18.29 35.63 -6.06
C LEU A 682 -17.24 35.16 -5.04
N SER A 683 -17.46 34.01 -4.43
CA SER A 683 -16.46 33.30 -3.66
C SER A 683 -16.66 31.79 -3.75
N PHE A 684 -15.60 31.01 -3.60
CA PHE A 684 -15.63 29.56 -3.49
C PHE A 684 -15.41 29.15 -2.02
N GLY A 685 -16.42 28.54 -1.43
CA GLY A 685 -16.39 28.12 -0.04
C GLY A 685 -16.47 26.62 0.13
N LEU A 686 -15.72 26.10 1.10
CA LEU A 686 -15.74 24.71 1.52
C LEU A 686 -16.51 24.55 2.82
N VAL A 687 -17.48 23.66 2.87
CA VAL A 687 -18.14 23.20 4.09
C VAL A 687 -17.78 21.74 4.32
N ARG A 688 -16.88 21.47 5.25
CA ARG A 688 -16.42 20.11 5.51
C ARG A 688 -17.19 19.50 6.68
N VAL A 689 -17.87 18.37 6.42
CA VAL A 689 -18.60 17.58 7.42
C VAL A 689 -18.12 16.11 7.47
N ALA A 690 -18.39 15.43 8.58
CA ALA A 690 -17.76 14.14 8.84
C ALA A 690 -18.33 12.97 8.02
N ASN A 691 -19.62 12.97 7.67
CA ASN A 691 -20.32 11.82 7.10
C ASN A 691 -21.07 12.19 5.83
N ILE A 692 -21.29 11.19 4.95
CA ILE A 692 -21.94 11.38 3.64
C ILE A 692 -23.38 11.88 3.80
N GLY A 693 -24.21 11.21 4.62
CA GLY A 693 -25.58 11.64 4.84
C GLY A 693 -25.68 13.07 5.38
N VAL A 694 -24.79 13.42 6.32
CA VAL A 694 -24.67 14.79 6.83
C VAL A 694 -24.32 15.79 5.71
N ALA A 695 -23.44 15.38 4.77
CA ALA A 695 -23.06 16.25 3.66
C ALA A 695 -24.24 16.51 2.72
N ILE A 696 -25.02 15.48 2.38
CA ILE A 696 -26.20 15.57 1.54
C ILE A 696 -27.27 16.45 2.21
N ASP A 697 -27.60 16.17 3.47
CA ASP A 697 -28.58 16.94 4.25
C ASP A 697 -28.17 18.42 4.37
N THR A 698 -26.87 18.67 4.69
CA THR A 698 -26.33 20.03 4.81
C THR A 698 -26.34 20.75 3.46
N ALA A 699 -25.96 20.08 2.38
CA ALA A 699 -25.97 20.68 1.03
C ALA A 699 -27.39 21.08 0.64
N ARG A 700 -28.38 20.22 0.87
CA ARG A 700 -29.79 20.50 0.61
C ARG A 700 -30.33 21.65 1.45
N ALA A 701 -30.00 21.65 2.74
CA ALA A 701 -30.41 22.74 3.64
C ALA A 701 -29.79 24.11 3.26
N LEU A 702 -28.50 24.11 2.86
CA LEU A 702 -27.84 25.34 2.39
C LEU A 702 -28.42 25.82 1.06
N ALA A 703 -28.73 24.93 0.12
CA ALA A 703 -29.38 25.30 -1.14
C ALA A 703 -30.75 25.95 -0.92
N GLN A 704 -31.51 25.48 0.07
CA GLN A 704 -32.79 26.07 0.45
C GLN A 704 -32.63 27.45 1.14
N ARG A 705 -31.61 27.61 2.01
CA ARG A 705 -31.39 28.85 2.77
C ARG A 705 -30.72 29.95 1.96
N PHE A 706 -29.96 29.58 0.93
CA PHE A 706 -29.26 30.50 0.04
C PHE A 706 -29.67 30.25 -1.43
N PRO A 707 -30.89 30.67 -1.82
CA PRO A 707 -31.36 30.45 -3.19
C PRO A 707 -30.49 31.12 -4.27
N GLU A 708 -29.67 32.10 -3.89
CA GLU A 708 -28.71 32.79 -4.75
C GLU A 708 -27.39 32.05 -4.89
N ALA A 709 -27.09 31.10 -4.00
CA ALA A 709 -25.85 30.34 -4.01
C ALA A 709 -25.90 29.16 -5.01
N TRP A 710 -24.76 28.74 -5.50
CA TRP A 710 -24.60 27.45 -6.19
C TRP A 710 -23.98 26.46 -5.24
N VAL A 711 -24.71 25.35 -4.97
CA VAL A 711 -24.31 24.35 -3.98
C VAL A 711 -23.98 23.03 -4.65
N ALA A 712 -22.80 22.49 -4.34
CA ALA A 712 -22.36 21.15 -4.74
C ALA A 712 -22.10 20.27 -3.52
N CYS A 713 -22.25 18.95 -3.69
CA CYS A 713 -21.87 17.96 -2.68
C CYS A 713 -20.78 17.05 -3.25
N TYR A 714 -19.70 16.85 -2.47
CA TYR A 714 -18.57 16.04 -2.89
C TYR A 714 -18.22 14.97 -1.85
N HIS A 715 -18.42 13.70 -2.22
CA HIS A 715 -18.20 12.54 -1.36
C HIS A 715 -17.93 11.25 -2.16
N ALA A 716 -17.73 10.12 -1.46
CA ALA A 716 -17.34 8.87 -2.10
C ALA A 716 -18.53 8.05 -2.69
N ARG A 717 -19.79 8.40 -2.41
CA ARG A 717 -20.98 7.68 -2.86
C ARG A 717 -21.68 8.37 -4.05
N ASP A 718 -20.91 8.74 -5.02
CA ASP A 718 -21.39 9.13 -6.36
C ASP A 718 -21.14 7.97 -7.33
N PHE A 719 -21.81 7.98 -8.48
CA PHE A 719 -21.39 7.12 -9.59
C PHE A 719 -19.95 7.44 -9.99
N ARG A 720 -19.21 6.44 -10.47
CA ARG A 720 -17.78 6.61 -10.82
C ARG A 720 -17.56 7.77 -11.79
N ILE A 721 -18.36 7.81 -12.88
CA ILE A 721 -18.24 8.88 -13.86
C ILE A 721 -18.62 10.25 -13.26
N GLN A 722 -19.69 10.34 -12.47
CA GLN A 722 -20.12 11.59 -11.82
C GLN A 722 -19.03 12.12 -10.89
N ARG A 723 -18.44 11.24 -10.08
CA ARG A 723 -17.32 11.59 -9.21
C ARG A 723 -16.11 12.11 -10.01
N HIS A 724 -15.77 11.42 -11.08
CA HIS A 724 -14.67 11.82 -11.96
C HIS A 724 -14.90 13.21 -12.56
N LEU A 725 -16.11 13.50 -13.05
CA LEU A 725 -16.47 14.82 -13.58
C LEU A 725 -16.41 15.91 -12.51
N LYS A 726 -16.91 15.64 -11.29
CA LYS A 726 -16.77 16.57 -10.16
C LYS A 726 -15.31 16.88 -9.85
N GLU A 727 -14.48 15.86 -9.77
CA GLU A 727 -13.05 15.99 -9.50
C GLU A 727 -12.35 16.81 -10.57
N GLN A 728 -12.52 16.45 -11.86
CA GLN A 728 -11.93 17.22 -12.96
C GLN A 728 -12.33 18.69 -12.94
N ARG A 729 -13.60 18.97 -12.65
CA ARG A 729 -14.11 20.34 -12.64
C ARG A 729 -13.58 21.17 -11.48
N LEU A 730 -13.54 20.57 -10.28
CA LEU A 730 -12.96 21.20 -9.09
C LEU A 730 -11.46 21.41 -9.24
N ASP A 731 -10.74 20.41 -9.73
CA ASP A 731 -9.29 20.51 -10.00
C ASP A 731 -8.97 21.65 -11.00
N PHE A 732 -9.80 21.83 -12.02
CA PHE A 732 -9.64 22.91 -12.98
C PHE A 732 -9.90 24.27 -12.35
N LEU A 733 -11.06 24.45 -11.68
CA LEU A 733 -11.49 25.75 -11.16
C LEU A 733 -10.66 26.19 -9.95
N LEU A 734 -10.30 25.28 -9.08
CA LEU A 734 -9.62 25.57 -7.81
C LEU A 734 -8.09 25.49 -7.90
N ASN A 735 -7.53 25.18 -9.09
CA ASN A 735 -6.10 25.33 -9.33
C ASN A 735 -5.76 26.80 -9.62
N ARG A 736 -5.50 27.54 -8.57
CA ARG A 736 -5.27 29.00 -8.62
C ARG A 736 -3.79 29.39 -8.55
N LYS A 737 -2.88 28.48 -8.93
CA LYS A 737 -1.42 28.72 -8.97
C LYS A 737 -1.04 29.87 -9.92
N ARG A 738 -1.79 30.05 -11.00
CA ARG A 738 -1.59 31.11 -12.00
C ARG A 738 -2.58 32.26 -11.86
N GLY A 739 -3.28 32.35 -10.71
CA GLY A 739 -4.31 33.35 -10.43
C GLY A 739 -5.71 32.94 -10.89
N ASP A 740 -6.65 33.88 -10.88
CA ASP A 740 -8.08 33.63 -11.03
C ASP A 740 -8.60 33.85 -12.46
N GLY A 741 -7.71 34.17 -13.42
CA GLY A 741 -8.08 34.52 -14.81
C GLY A 741 -8.88 33.43 -15.54
N HIS A 742 -8.57 32.15 -15.32
CA HIS A 742 -9.29 31.02 -15.89
C HIS A 742 -10.72 30.91 -15.36
N ILE A 743 -10.97 31.21 -14.09
CA ILE A 743 -12.32 31.24 -13.50
C ILE A 743 -13.14 32.36 -14.11
N VAL A 744 -12.53 33.55 -14.23
CA VAL A 744 -13.20 34.71 -14.84
C VAL A 744 -13.55 34.46 -16.32
N ALA A 745 -12.71 33.72 -17.04
CA ALA A 745 -12.93 33.37 -18.44
C ALA A 745 -13.95 32.23 -18.64
N ASP A 746 -14.20 31.42 -17.61
CA ASP A 746 -14.95 30.17 -17.69
C ASP A 746 -16.40 30.38 -18.14
N PRO A 747 -16.87 29.67 -19.19
CA PRO A 747 -18.23 29.80 -19.72
C PRO A 747 -19.32 29.37 -18.74
N GLU A 748 -19.09 28.29 -17.97
CA GLU A 748 -20.07 27.80 -17.01
C GLU A 748 -20.24 28.77 -15.85
N ILE A 749 -19.12 29.26 -15.27
CA ILE A 749 -19.17 30.26 -14.18
C ILE A 749 -19.88 31.53 -14.66
N LYS A 750 -19.61 32.01 -15.89
CA LYS A 750 -20.33 33.14 -16.49
C LYS A 750 -21.82 32.87 -16.60
N ARG A 751 -22.22 31.71 -17.07
CA ARG A 751 -23.62 31.29 -17.21
C ARG A 751 -24.32 31.21 -15.84
N LEU A 752 -23.67 30.56 -14.85
CA LEU A 752 -24.22 30.44 -13.50
C LEU A 752 -24.37 31.78 -12.81
N LEU A 753 -23.40 32.67 -12.94
CA LEU A 753 -23.50 34.03 -12.43
C LEU A 753 -24.61 34.84 -13.10
N ALA A 754 -24.77 34.70 -14.41
CA ALA A 754 -25.84 35.38 -15.16
C ALA A 754 -27.25 34.88 -14.76
N ALA A 755 -27.36 33.58 -14.41
CA ALA A 755 -28.63 32.99 -13.97
C ALA A 755 -29.08 33.47 -12.56
N SER A 756 -28.16 33.92 -11.70
CA SER A 756 -28.49 34.47 -10.38
C SER A 756 -28.91 35.93 -10.49
N ALA A 757 -30.00 36.34 -9.80
CA ALA A 757 -30.39 37.74 -9.71
C ALA A 757 -29.50 38.54 -8.69
N ALA A 758 -28.81 37.86 -7.81
CA ALA A 758 -28.02 38.52 -6.77
C ALA A 758 -26.74 39.16 -7.33
N ALA A 759 -26.32 40.28 -6.70
CA ALA A 759 -25.07 40.94 -7.00
C ALA A 759 -23.84 40.18 -6.45
N SER A 760 -24.03 39.31 -5.46
CA SER A 760 -23.00 38.52 -4.81
C SER A 760 -23.46 37.05 -4.71
N VAL A 761 -22.66 36.13 -5.23
CA VAL A 761 -23.05 34.72 -5.44
C VAL A 761 -21.99 33.79 -4.83
N PRO A 762 -22.27 33.08 -3.74
CA PRO A 762 -21.38 32.06 -3.22
C PRO A 762 -21.48 30.76 -4.00
N PHE A 763 -20.33 30.14 -4.29
CA PHE A 763 -20.20 28.77 -4.76
C PHE A 763 -19.75 27.91 -3.58
N ILE A 764 -20.63 27.05 -3.10
CA ILE A 764 -20.45 26.29 -1.87
C ILE A 764 -20.23 24.81 -2.22
N VAL A 765 -19.12 24.24 -1.79
CA VAL A 765 -18.85 22.82 -1.89
C VAL A 765 -18.99 22.20 -0.51
N VAL A 766 -20.01 21.39 -0.28
CA VAL A 766 -20.15 20.59 0.93
C VAL A 766 -19.45 19.27 0.71
N ALA A 767 -18.41 18.99 1.49
CA ALA A 767 -17.57 17.82 1.29
C ALA A 767 -17.37 16.99 2.56
N THR A 768 -17.16 15.70 2.36
CA THR A 768 -16.65 14.79 3.40
C THR A 768 -15.12 14.83 3.43
N PRO A 769 -14.41 14.06 4.30
CA PRO A 769 -12.95 13.99 4.32
C PRO A 769 -12.24 13.67 2.99
N VAL A 770 -12.95 13.37 1.93
CA VAL A 770 -12.38 13.22 0.56
C VAL A 770 -11.66 14.50 0.08
N GLU A 771 -11.97 15.65 0.67
CA GLU A 771 -11.34 16.93 0.37
C GLU A 771 -10.07 17.19 1.18
N GLU A 772 -9.84 16.44 2.26
CA GLU A 772 -8.72 16.68 3.18
C GLU A 772 -7.38 16.30 2.60
N ILE A 773 -7.30 15.21 1.85
CA ILE A 773 -6.04 14.59 1.44
C ILE A 773 -5.93 14.59 -0.09
N GLY A 774 -4.74 14.96 -0.58
CA GLY A 774 -4.32 14.77 -1.96
C GLY A 774 -4.98 15.70 -3.00
N ARG A 775 -5.84 16.64 -2.59
CA ARG A 775 -6.41 17.62 -3.51
C ARG A 775 -5.59 18.91 -3.52
N ASP A 776 -5.45 19.49 -4.69
CA ASP A 776 -4.71 20.74 -4.88
C ASP A 776 -5.67 21.93 -5.10
N HIS A 777 -6.73 21.96 -4.27
CA HIS A 777 -7.77 22.98 -4.32
C HIS A 777 -7.42 24.19 -3.46
N ASP A 778 -7.85 25.37 -3.92
CA ASP A 778 -7.68 26.66 -3.24
C ASP A 778 -9.01 27.41 -3.11
N PHE A 779 -9.71 27.18 -1.99
CA PHE A 779 -10.94 27.86 -1.64
C PHE A 779 -10.66 29.25 -1.05
N ASP A 780 -11.65 30.15 -1.10
CA ASP A 780 -11.54 31.47 -0.49
C ASP A 780 -11.74 31.39 1.03
N TRP A 781 -12.66 30.56 1.48
CA TRP A 781 -13.01 30.35 2.88
C TRP A 781 -13.51 28.94 3.16
N GLY A 782 -13.59 28.57 4.47
CA GLY A 782 -14.12 27.27 4.85
C GLY A 782 -14.80 27.22 6.21
N VAL A 783 -15.78 26.31 6.33
CA VAL A 783 -16.46 25.92 7.57
C VAL A 783 -16.14 24.48 7.86
N ILE A 784 -15.65 24.17 9.05
CA ILE A 784 -15.14 22.84 9.44
C ILE A 784 -15.95 22.30 10.60
N GLU A 785 -16.64 21.16 10.39
CA GLU A 785 -17.11 20.33 11.49
C GLU A 785 -15.89 19.68 12.17
N PRO A 786 -15.68 19.86 13.48
CA PRO A 786 -14.47 19.39 14.13
C PRO A 786 -14.43 17.85 14.27
N SER A 787 -13.25 17.28 14.07
CA SER A 787 -13.02 15.84 14.23
C SER A 787 -11.67 15.53 14.91
N SER A 788 -10.56 15.91 14.31
CA SER A 788 -9.20 15.83 14.87
C SER A 788 -8.39 17.04 14.49
N ALA A 789 -7.31 17.35 15.19
CA ALA A 789 -6.40 18.43 14.86
C ALA A 789 -5.81 18.25 13.45
N HIS A 790 -5.43 17.00 13.08
CA HIS A 790 -5.00 16.65 11.73
C HIS A 790 -6.05 17.05 10.68
N SER A 791 -7.30 16.64 10.86
CA SER A 791 -8.40 16.94 9.93
C SER A 791 -8.67 18.45 9.80
N ILE A 792 -8.64 19.19 10.92
CA ILE A 792 -8.79 20.64 10.92
C ILE A 792 -7.67 21.30 10.09
N VAL A 793 -6.41 20.90 10.31
CA VAL A 793 -5.25 21.46 9.60
C VAL A 793 -5.30 21.11 8.12
N GLN A 794 -5.61 19.85 7.75
CA GLN A 794 -5.69 19.42 6.36
C GLN A 794 -6.80 20.13 5.59
N THR A 795 -7.99 20.26 6.20
CA THR A 795 -9.09 21.02 5.60
C THR A 795 -8.75 22.51 5.46
N ALA A 796 -8.24 23.13 6.52
CA ALA A 796 -7.80 24.52 6.47
C ALA A 796 -6.69 24.72 5.42
N GLY A 797 -5.86 23.71 5.21
CA GLY A 797 -4.84 23.66 4.16
C GLY A 797 -5.38 23.82 2.73
N ARG A 798 -6.68 23.65 2.50
CA ARG A 798 -7.36 23.87 1.21
C ARG A 798 -7.84 25.31 1.02
N ILE A 799 -7.69 26.15 2.04
CA ILE A 799 -8.14 27.54 2.04
C ILE A 799 -6.94 28.45 1.85
N ASN A 800 -7.03 29.37 0.86
CA ASN A 800 -5.93 30.27 0.51
C ASN A 800 -4.60 29.54 0.28
N ARG A 801 -4.67 28.37 -0.39
CA ARG A 801 -3.57 27.40 -0.52
C ARG A 801 -2.47 27.85 -1.47
N HIS A 802 -2.85 28.33 -2.66
CA HIS A 802 -1.90 28.74 -3.69
C HIS A 802 -1.50 30.20 -3.55
N ARG A 803 -2.46 31.01 -3.18
CA ARG A 803 -2.31 32.47 -3.09
C ARG A 803 -1.49 32.90 -1.88
N LEU A 804 -1.58 32.20 -0.75
CA LEU A 804 -0.86 32.43 0.50
C LEU A 804 -0.87 33.89 0.96
N ARG A 805 -1.99 34.61 0.70
CA ARG A 805 -2.17 36.03 1.08
C ARG A 805 -2.45 36.11 2.57
N GLU A 806 -1.79 37.02 3.25
CA GLU A 806 -2.14 37.33 4.64
C GLU A 806 -3.54 37.90 4.70
N VAL A 807 -4.33 37.45 5.66
CA VAL A 807 -5.71 37.88 5.86
C VAL A 807 -5.86 38.62 7.15
N SER A 808 -6.59 39.74 7.10
CA SER A 808 -6.93 40.56 8.28
C SER A 808 -8.16 40.01 9.01
N GLN A 809 -9.10 39.43 8.25
CA GLN A 809 -10.31 38.81 8.78
C GLN A 809 -10.23 37.29 8.73
N PRO A 810 -10.88 36.59 9.66
CA PRO A 810 -10.94 35.11 9.61
C PRO A 810 -11.54 34.62 8.31
N ASN A 811 -10.87 33.62 7.70
CA ASN A 811 -11.31 32.90 6.50
C ASN A 811 -11.61 31.42 6.77
N VAL A 812 -11.48 30.99 8.02
CA VAL A 812 -11.83 29.65 8.48
C VAL A 812 -12.78 29.75 9.68
N VAL A 813 -13.80 28.93 9.68
CA VAL A 813 -14.69 28.70 10.82
C VAL A 813 -14.56 27.27 11.29
N ILE A 814 -14.41 27.07 12.60
CA ILE A 814 -14.50 25.75 13.24
C ILE A 814 -15.77 25.76 14.09
N LEU A 815 -16.68 24.82 13.90
CA LEU A 815 -17.88 24.76 14.72
C LEU A 815 -17.51 24.39 16.17
N GLN A 816 -18.20 24.97 17.15
CA GLN A 816 -17.97 24.72 18.58
C GLN A 816 -18.14 23.23 18.91
N TYR A 817 -19.16 22.60 18.33
CA TYR A 817 -19.47 21.18 18.52
C TYR A 817 -19.65 20.49 17.17
N ASN A 818 -19.31 19.21 17.12
CA ASN A 818 -19.67 18.39 15.96
C ASN A 818 -21.13 17.91 16.04
N ARG A 819 -21.70 17.52 14.90
CA ARG A 819 -23.09 17.06 14.79
C ARG A 819 -23.37 15.89 15.72
N ARG A 820 -22.42 14.99 15.91
CA ARG A 820 -22.60 13.81 16.76
C ARG A 820 -22.84 14.19 18.22
N TRP A 821 -22.08 15.14 18.76
CA TRP A 821 -22.33 15.65 20.12
C TRP A 821 -23.69 16.32 20.24
N LEU A 822 -24.13 17.05 19.23
CA LEU A 822 -25.43 17.72 19.22
C LEU A 822 -26.58 16.72 19.25
N ASN A 823 -26.40 15.50 18.73
CA ASN A 823 -27.42 14.47 18.63
C ASN A 823 -27.28 13.34 19.67
N ASN A 824 -26.10 13.17 20.27
CA ASN A 824 -25.79 12.10 21.22
C ASN A 824 -26.29 12.43 22.63
N LYS A 825 -26.39 11.39 23.47
CA LYS A 825 -26.60 11.57 24.92
C LYS A 825 -25.32 12.13 25.58
N PRO A 826 -25.47 12.88 26.68
CA PRO A 826 -24.32 13.36 27.42
C PRO A 826 -23.38 12.20 27.82
N GLY A 827 -22.06 12.41 27.65
CA GLY A 827 -21.04 11.42 27.97
C GLY A 827 -20.74 10.38 26.89
N GLU A 828 -21.50 10.33 25.80
CA GLU A 828 -21.14 9.52 24.65
C GLU A 828 -19.99 10.13 23.83
N PRO A 829 -19.12 9.29 23.17
CA PRO A 829 -18.03 9.79 22.37
C PRO A 829 -18.54 10.55 21.15
N CYS A 830 -17.91 11.66 20.86
CA CYS A 830 -18.29 12.48 19.72
C CYS A 830 -17.19 12.61 18.65
N PHE A 831 -15.92 12.49 19.02
CA PHE A 831 -14.76 12.52 18.10
C PHE A 831 -14.33 11.11 17.67
N ILE A 832 -15.31 10.26 17.36
CA ILE A 832 -15.06 8.97 16.69
C ILE A 832 -14.93 9.22 15.20
N TRP A 833 -14.40 8.25 14.45
CA TRP A 833 -14.06 8.40 13.04
C TRP A 833 -14.83 9.49 12.27
N PRO A 834 -14.12 10.46 11.67
CA PRO A 834 -12.66 10.56 11.47
C PRO A 834 -11.82 11.05 12.66
N GLY A 835 -12.37 11.22 13.83
CA GLY A 835 -11.63 11.48 15.07
C GLY A 835 -11.02 10.22 15.69
N LEU A 836 -10.43 10.35 16.87
CA LEU A 836 -9.63 9.30 17.52
C LEU A 836 -10.30 8.62 18.72
N GLU A 837 -11.47 9.10 19.17
CA GLU A 837 -12.17 8.50 20.31
C GLU A 837 -12.66 7.08 20.01
N SER A 838 -12.64 6.21 21.03
CA SER A 838 -13.18 4.86 20.93
C SER A 838 -14.63 4.79 21.42
N ARG A 839 -15.46 4.01 20.72
CA ARG A 839 -16.83 3.69 21.18
C ARG A 839 -16.84 2.74 22.35
N THR A 840 -15.83 1.87 22.45
CA THR A 840 -15.81 0.75 23.39
C THR A 840 -14.95 0.98 24.63
N SER A 841 -13.98 1.90 24.55
CA SER A 841 -13.06 2.21 25.64
C SER A 841 -13.33 3.60 26.22
N GLY A 842 -13.66 3.66 27.50
CA GLY A 842 -13.83 4.91 28.25
C GLY A 842 -12.52 5.69 28.46
N THR A 843 -11.37 5.05 28.21
CA THR A 843 -10.04 5.66 28.40
C THR A 843 -9.55 6.49 27.22
N HIS A 844 -10.16 6.35 26.05
CA HIS A 844 -9.76 7.04 24.83
C HIS A 844 -10.77 8.16 24.52
N ARG A 845 -10.69 9.25 25.30
CA ARG A 845 -11.62 10.38 25.23
C ARG A 845 -10.88 11.70 25.18
N TYR A 846 -11.46 12.68 24.51
CA TYR A 846 -11.02 14.07 24.61
C TYR A 846 -11.47 14.66 25.94
N ALA A 847 -10.72 15.65 26.43
CA ALA A 847 -11.01 16.33 27.70
C ALA A 847 -12.34 17.10 27.68
N SER A 848 -12.78 17.57 26.50
CA SER A 848 -14.01 18.32 26.29
C SER A 848 -14.56 18.06 24.88
N PRO A 849 -15.88 18.11 24.65
CA PRO A 849 -16.48 18.17 23.33
C PRO A 849 -16.45 19.58 22.71
N ASP A 850 -16.14 20.60 23.50
CA ASP A 850 -16.17 22.01 23.13
C ASP A 850 -14.84 22.46 22.56
N LEU A 851 -14.82 22.89 21.31
CA LEU A 851 -13.61 23.36 20.63
C LEU A 851 -13.12 24.70 21.20
N GLY A 852 -13.99 25.50 21.83
CA GLY A 852 -13.57 26.68 22.56
C GLY A 852 -12.71 26.38 23.80
N VAL A 853 -12.79 25.12 24.31
CA VAL A 853 -11.94 24.64 25.41
C VAL A 853 -10.68 23.93 24.89
N LEU A 854 -10.79 23.28 23.72
CA LEU A 854 -9.71 22.46 23.17
C LEU A 854 -8.69 23.29 22.38
N LEU A 855 -9.06 24.43 21.82
CA LEU A 855 -8.23 25.29 21.00
C LEU A 855 -7.82 26.56 21.78
N ALA A 856 -6.56 26.96 21.65
CA ALA A 856 -6.06 28.21 22.18
C ALA A 856 -6.31 29.37 21.18
N GLU A 857 -6.36 30.60 21.67
CA GLU A 857 -6.53 31.80 20.83
C GLU A 857 -5.39 31.92 19.79
N ASP A 858 -4.17 31.58 20.17
CA ASP A 858 -3.02 31.59 19.27
C ASP A 858 -3.17 30.61 18.09
N ASP A 859 -3.85 29.47 18.29
CA ASP A 859 -4.14 28.50 17.22
C ASP A 859 -5.11 29.07 16.19
N LEU A 860 -6.01 29.99 16.63
CA LEU A 860 -7.02 30.61 15.79
C LEU A 860 -6.47 31.78 14.99
N THR A 861 -5.48 32.53 15.52
CA THR A 861 -4.90 33.69 14.85
C THR A 861 -4.05 33.33 13.63
N ALA A 862 -3.43 32.14 13.61
CA ALA A 862 -2.67 31.62 12.47
C ALA A 862 -2.78 30.10 12.45
N LEU A 863 -3.85 29.60 11.83
CA LEU A 863 -4.15 28.17 11.79
C LEU A 863 -3.25 27.45 10.77
N ASP A 864 -2.35 26.63 11.29
CA ASP A 864 -1.39 25.82 10.53
C ASP A 864 -1.12 24.47 11.22
N ALA A 865 -0.11 23.72 10.75
CA ALA A 865 0.29 22.43 11.29
C ALA A 865 0.63 22.45 12.79
N ARG A 866 0.93 23.60 13.36
CA ARG A 866 1.30 23.74 14.79
C ARG A 866 0.15 23.40 15.73
N LEU A 867 -1.10 23.51 15.28
CA LEU A 867 -2.25 22.99 16.03
C LEU A 867 -2.08 21.50 16.38
N ARG A 868 -1.47 20.72 15.48
CA ARG A 868 -1.26 19.27 15.72
C ARG A 868 0.11 18.96 16.32
N LEU A 869 1.13 19.72 15.96
CA LEU A 869 2.51 19.53 16.42
C LEU A 869 2.80 20.14 17.80
N GLY A 870 2.01 21.11 18.22
CA GLY A 870 2.17 21.83 19.47
C GLY A 870 1.69 21.03 20.69
N ASP A 871 1.75 21.68 21.85
CA ASP A 871 1.36 21.13 23.15
C ASP A 871 -0.04 21.62 23.61
N GLY A 872 -0.89 22.07 22.66
CA GLY A 872 -2.27 22.46 22.93
C GLY A 872 -3.09 21.30 23.51
N VAL A 873 -4.22 21.62 24.14
CA VAL A 873 -5.07 20.60 24.81
C VAL A 873 -5.50 19.51 23.83
N MET A 874 -5.93 19.90 22.61
CA MET A 874 -6.37 18.95 21.60
C MET A 874 -5.24 18.02 21.16
N ALA A 875 -4.07 18.55 20.83
CA ALA A 875 -2.91 17.78 20.41
C ALA A 875 -2.46 16.77 21.48
N ARG A 876 -2.37 17.21 22.76
CA ARG A 876 -2.03 16.32 23.89
C ARG A 876 -3.02 15.19 24.08
N ASN A 877 -4.34 15.46 23.93
CA ASN A 877 -5.36 14.41 24.01
C ASN A 877 -5.16 13.35 22.91
N GLU A 878 -4.94 13.82 21.69
CA GLU A 878 -4.70 12.94 20.53
C GLU A 878 -3.43 12.12 20.71
N ASP A 879 -2.34 12.73 21.14
CA ASP A 879 -1.07 12.05 21.39
C ASP A 879 -1.21 10.93 22.44
N GLN A 880 -1.91 11.20 23.54
CA GLN A 880 -2.18 10.18 24.56
C GLN A 880 -3.03 9.04 24.04
N ILE A 881 -4.05 9.31 23.20
CA ILE A 881 -4.87 8.28 22.59
C ILE A 881 -4.02 7.42 21.65
N VAL A 882 -3.23 8.05 20.77
CA VAL A 882 -2.35 7.36 19.82
C VAL A 882 -1.34 6.48 20.56
N GLN A 883 -0.64 7.02 21.57
CA GLN A 883 0.33 6.25 22.40
C GLN A 883 -0.31 5.01 23.02
N ARG A 884 -1.48 5.16 23.65
CA ARG A 884 -2.18 4.04 24.31
C ARG A 884 -2.65 2.99 23.31
N ARG A 885 -3.16 3.41 22.15
CA ARG A 885 -3.64 2.46 21.13
C ARG A 885 -2.51 1.73 20.41
N LEU A 886 -1.33 2.34 20.29
CA LEU A 886 -0.18 1.74 19.63
C LEU A 886 0.73 0.94 20.60
N ALA A 887 0.59 1.07 21.91
CA ALA A 887 1.49 0.42 22.88
C ALA A 887 1.56 -1.10 22.66
N THR A 888 0.45 -1.81 22.84
CA THR A 888 0.40 -3.28 22.69
C THR A 888 0.76 -3.75 21.27
N PRO A 889 0.19 -3.18 20.16
CA PRO A 889 0.57 -3.67 18.85
C PRO A 889 2.04 -3.43 18.49
N LEU A 890 2.69 -2.39 19.00
CA LEU A 890 4.13 -2.19 18.82
C LEU A 890 4.94 -3.23 19.58
N ASP A 891 4.54 -3.57 20.82
CA ASP A 891 5.18 -4.62 21.60
C ASP A 891 5.07 -5.99 20.92
N VAL A 892 3.91 -6.30 20.33
CA VAL A 892 3.72 -7.50 19.49
C VAL A 892 4.59 -7.45 18.23
N LEU A 893 4.65 -6.31 17.57
CA LEU A 893 5.44 -6.14 16.35
C LEU A 893 6.94 -6.32 16.61
N GLU A 894 7.42 -5.86 17.75
CA GLU A 894 8.80 -6.04 18.20
C GLU A 894 9.08 -7.46 18.71
N ALA A 895 8.06 -8.25 18.99
CA ALA A 895 8.15 -9.55 19.67
C ALA A 895 8.93 -9.43 20.99
N ASN A 896 8.52 -8.48 21.83
CA ASN A 896 9.15 -8.26 23.13
C ASN A 896 8.84 -9.40 24.11
N GLU A 897 9.40 -9.34 25.31
CA GLU A 897 9.28 -10.39 26.32
C GLU A 897 7.83 -10.71 26.73
N ASN A 898 6.93 -9.72 26.65
CA ASN A 898 5.52 -9.90 26.99
C ASN A 898 4.70 -10.53 25.84
N TYR A 899 5.17 -10.37 24.58
CA TYR A 899 4.46 -10.80 23.37
C TYR A 899 5.41 -11.49 22.37
N PRO A 900 6.09 -12.58 22.76
CA PRO A 900 7.17 -13.13 21.96
C PRO A 900 6.70 -13.87 20.68
N ALA A 901 5.43 -14.28 20.63
CA ALA A 901 4.90 -15.15 19.58
C ALA A 901 3.57 -14.68 18.95
N GLU A 902 2.92 -13.66 19.47
CA GLU A 902 1.59 -13.19 19.05
C GLU A 902 1.59 -12.70 17.60
N TRP A 903 2.71 -12.18 17.09
CA TRP A 903 2.90 -11.81 15.69
C TRP A 903 2.80 -13.01 14.72
N MET A 904 2.88 -14.25 15.22
CA MET A 904 2.73 -15.48 14.43
C MET A 904 1.26 -15.86 14.22
N THR A 905 0.33 -15.14 14.83
CA THR A 905 -1.10 -15.47 14.82
C THR A 905 -1.85 -14.63 13.78
N GLN A 906 -2.86 -15.23 13.15
CA GLN A 906 -3.76 -14.53 12.26
C GLN A 906 -4.50 -13.38 13.00
N ALA A 907 -4.71 -13.52 14.31
CA ALA A 907 -5.36 -12.51 15.14
C ALA A 907 -4.73 -11.13 15.02
N PHE A 908 -3.41 -11.04 15.14
CA PHE A 908 -2.68 -9.77 15.07
C PHE A 908 -2.96 -9.03 13.75
N TYR A 909 -3.03 -9.75 12.63
CA TYR A 909 -3.28 -9.17 11.32
C TYR A 909 -4.76 -8.84 11.07
N THR A 910 -5.66 -9.57 11.72
CA THR A 910 -7.11 -9.34 11.63
C THR A 910 -7.60 -8.20 12.53
N MET A 911 -6.99 -8.05 13.72
CA MET A 911 -7.32 -6.95 14.63
C MET A 911 -6.89 -5.58 14.11
N TYR A 912 -5.78 -5.54 13.41
CA TYR A 912 -5.14 -4.30 12.94
C TYR A 912 -5.09 -4.29 11.41
N THR A 913 -6.27 -4.28 10.79
CA THR A 913 -6.38 -4.13 9.34
C THR A 913 -6.26 -2.67 8.91
N LEU A 914 -5.76 -2.44 7.72
CA LEU A 914 -5.67 -1.09 7.15
C LEU A 914 -7.05 -0.45 7.02
N ARG A 915 -8.06 -1.23 6.66
CA ARG A 915 -9.41 -0.76 6.44
C ARG A 915 -10.39 -1.63 7.22
N ASP A 916 -11.32 -1.00 7.91
CA ASP A 916 -12.46 -1.71 8.48
C ASP A 916 -13.22 -2.37 7.33
N GLY A 917 -13.11 -3.68 7.26
CA GLY A 917 -13.69 -4.50 6.20
C GLY A 917 -15.21 -4.63 6.35
N GLN A 918 -15.95 -3.52 6.38
CA GLN A 918 -17.39 -3.63 6.19
C GLN A 918 -17.64 -4.16 4.78
N PRO A 919 -18.37 -5.26 4.63
CA PRO A 919 -18.72 -5.78 3.33
C PRO A 919 -19.31 -4.66 2.47
N GLN A 920 -18.88 -4.57 1.23
CA GLN A 920 -19.42 -3.60 0.29
C GLN A 920 -20.40 -4.30 -0.64
N GLN A 921 -21.44 -3.60 -1.02
CA GLN A 921 -22.34 -3.98 -2.08
C GLN A 921 -22.21 -3.00 -3.24
N ALA A 922 -22.29 -3.51 -4.45
CA ALA A 922 -22.26 -2.70 -5.64
C ALA A 922 -23.67 -2.36 -6.11
N TRP A 923 -23.85 -1.15 -6.58
CA TRP A 923 -25.08 -0.66 -7.22
C TRP A 923 -24.72 -0.09 -8.59
N ARG A 924 -25.62 -0.24 -9.56
CA ARG A 924 -25.49 0.39 -10.87
C ARG A 924 -26.82 0.84 -11.41
N ALA A 925 -26.81 1.86 -12.27
CA ALA A 925 -27.95 2.21 -13.08
C ALA A 925 -27.79 1.62 -14.50
N VAL A 926 -28.87 1.04 -15.04
CA VAL A 926 -28.92 0.49 -16.40
C VAL A 926 -30.21 0.92 -17.08
N GLN A 927 -30.23 1.00 -18.40
CA GLN A 927 -31.44 1.22 -19.16
C GLN A 927 -32.10 -0.13 -19.53
N GLU A 928 -33.36 -0.30 -19.12
CA GLU A 928 -34.25 -1.41 -19.49
C GLU A 928 -35.51 -0.83 -20.11
N ASP A 929 -35.84 -1.22 -21.34
CA ASP A 929 -37.02 -0.73 -22.08
C ASP A 929 -37.13 0.82 -22.14
N GLY A 930 -36.00 1.52 -22.20
CA GLY A 930 -35.93 2.98 -22.25
C GLY A 930 -36.09 3.70 -20.90
N PHE A 931 -36.16 2.96 -19.79
CA PHE A 931 -36.22 3.50 -18.43
C PHE A 931 -34.97 3.18 -17.65
N TRP A 932 -34.54 4.08 -16.76
CA TRP A 932 -33.43 3.84 -15.85
C TRP A 932 -33.93 2.97 -14.68
N VAL A 933 -33.25 1.82 -14.48
CA VAL A 933 -33.46 0.91 -13.35
C VAL A 933 -32.18 0.74 -12.55
N PHE A 934 -32.32 0.52 -11.25
CA PHE A 934 -31.19 0.29 -10.36
C PHE A 934 -31.03 -1.21 -10.09
N GLN A 935 -29.84 -1.68 -10.24
CA GLN A 935 -29.46 -3.06 -9.94
C GLN A 935 -28.47 -3.11 -8.80
N ARG A 936 -28.60 -4.12 -7.95
CA ARG A 936 -27.70 -4.39 -6.82
C ARG A 936 -27.07 -5.76 -6.94
N GLN A 937 -25.80 -5.83 -6.61
CA GLN A 937 -25.05 -7.05 -6.36
C GLN A 937 -24.73 -7.11 -4.87
N THR A 938 -25.16 -8.17 -4.18
CA THR A 938 -25.14 -8.26 -2.71
C THR A 938 -23.74 -8.36 -2.14
N ARG A 939 -22.84 -9.03 -2.90
CA ARG A 939 -21.39 -8.99 -2.68
C ARG A 939 -20.75 -8.40 -3.92
N ALA A 940 -19.67 -7.67 -3.75
CA ALA A 940 -18.88 -7.14 -4.86
C ALA A 940 -18.09 -8.26 -5.58
N ASP A 941 -18.61 -9.48 -5.60
CA ASP A 941 -18.07 -10.66 -6.26
C ASP A 941 -18.66 -10.77 -7.67
N GLU A 942 -17.82 -10.84 -8.69
CA GLU A 942 -18.23 -10.92 -10.11
C GLU A 942 -19.09 -12.14 -10.45
N GLN A 943 -19.19 -13.12 -9.55
CA GLN A 943 -19.99 -14.33 -9.77
C GLN A 943 -21.46 -14.20 -9.30
N GLU A 944 -21.78 -13.16 -8.49
CA GLU A 944 -23.16 -12.93 -8.09
C GLU A 944 -23.96 -12.21 -9.18
N PRO A 945 -25.21 -12.61 -9.46
CA PRO A 945 -26.05 -11.94 -10.46
C PRO A 945 -26.45 -10.53 -9.98
N TRP A 946 -26.56 -9.61 -10.91
CA TRP A 946 -27.16 -8.31 -10.67
C TRP A 946 -28.68 -8.45 -10.55
N LEU A 947 -29.25 -7.96 -9.47
CA LEU A 947 -30.68 -8.03 -9.18
C LEU A 947 -31.29 -6.63 -9.20
N THR A 948 -32.35 -6.45 -9.96
CA THR A 948 -33.11 -5.19 -9.96
C THR A 948 -33.68 -4.92 -8.56
N ARG A 949 -33.48 -3.70 -8.06
CA ARG A 949 -33.93 -3.25 -6.73
C ARG A 949 -34.44 -1.82 -6.80
N HIS A 950 -35.52 -1.57 -6.07
CA HIS A 950 -36.03 -0.23 -5.89
C HIS A 950 -35.25 0.54 -4.85
N LEU A 951 -34.98 1.81 -5.13
CA LEU A 951 -34.42 2.74 -4.15
C LEU A 951 -35.45 3.01 -3.01
N GLY A 952 -34.96 3.47 -1.88
CA GLY A 952 -35.82 3.86 -0.75
C GLY A 952 -36.62 5.14 -1.05
N ALA A 953 -35.91 6.24 -1.15
CA ALA A 953 -36.47 7.52 -1.54
C ALA A 953 -35.65 8.12 -2.67
N GLN A 954 -36.30 8.80 -3.59
CA GLN A 954 -35.70 9.60 -4.62
C GLN A 954 -36.13 11.04 -4.38
N THR A 955 -35.15 11.91 -4.15
CA THR A 955 -35.37 13.31 -3.86
C THR A 955 -35.06 14.13 -5.10
N PRO A 956 -35.98 14.90 -5.63
CA PRO A 956 -35.83 15.61 -6.87
C PRO A 956 -34.71 16.69 -6.78
N PRO A 957 -34.10 17.07 -7.91
CA PRO A 957 -33.01 18.02 -7.93
C PRO A 957 -33.45 19.42 -7.50
N VAL A 958 -32.52 20.15 -6.88
CA VAL A 958 -32.71 21.57 -6.54
C VAL A 958 -32.15 22.46 -7.66
N LYS A 959 -32.79 23.61 -7.89
CA LYS A 959 -32.49 24.50 -9.03
C LYS A 959 -31.09 25.11 -8.97
N ASN A 960 -30.56 25.33 -7.77
CA ASN A 960 -29.28 25.94 -7.51
C ASN A 960 -28.21 24.89 -7.09
N SER A 961 -28.39 23.62 -7.52
CA SER A 961 -27.32 22.64 -7.46
C SER A 961 -26.27 22.88 -8.57
N TRP A 962 -25.03 22.63 -8.24
CA TRP A 962 -23.87 22.77 -9.11
C TRP A 962 -23.05 21.47 -9.11
N LEU A 963 -22.33 21.19 -10.20
CA LEU A 963 -21.62 19.92 -10.40
C LEU A 963 -22.58 18.72 -10.33
N ASN A 964 -23.71 18.85 -10.97
CA ASN A 964 -24.74 17.84 -11.06
C ASN A 964 -25.08 17.55 -12.53
N TRP A 965 -25.29 16.28 -12.84
CA TRP A 965 -25.64 15.75 -14.16
C TRP A 965 -26.74 14.70 -13.99
N ASP A 966 -27.69 14.66 -14.88
CA ASP A 966 -28.67 13.59 -14.95
C ASP A 966 -28.08 12.28 -15.49
N LEU A 967 -28.84 11.18 -15.43
CA LEU A 967 -28.37 9.87 -15.85
C LEU A 967 -28.06 9.79 -17.34
N ASP A 968 -28.77 10.54 -18.18
CA ASP A 968 -28.54 10.57 -19.64
C ASP A 968 -27.25 11.35 -19.96
N GLU A 969 -27.02 12.48 -19.30
CA GLU A 969 -25.77 13.24 -19.39
C GLU A 969 -24.57 12.41 -18.92
N LEU A 970 -24.72 11.65 -17.82
CA LEU A 970 -23.66 10.77 -17.30
C LEU A 970 -23.38 9.60 -18.24
N ALA A 971 -24.44 9.03 -18.88
CA ALA A 971 -24.27 7.98 -19.87
C ALA A 971 -23.58 8.50 -21.15
N ALA A 972 -23.94 9.71 -21.59
CA ALA A 972 -23.27 10.38 -22.70
C ALA A 972 -21.77 10.61 -22.37
N ALA A 973 -21.47 11.09 -21.16
CA ALA A 973 -20.10 11.29 -20.69
C ALA A 973 -19.28 9.98 -20.61
N CYS A 974 -19.92 8.84 -20.33
CA CYS A 974 -19.29 7.52 -20.42
C CYS A 974 -18.94 7.19 -21.87
N THR A 975 -19.89 7.41 -22.78
CA THR A 975 -19.73 7.13 -24.23
C THR A 975 -18.61 7.95 -24.83
N GLU A 976 -18.53 9.26 -24.53
CA GLU A 976 -17.47 10.16 -24.98
C GLU A 976 -16.05 9.69 -24.54
N ARG A 977 -15.96 8.98 -23.44
CA ARG A 977 -14.72 8.48 -22.85
C ARG A 977 -14.44 7.01 -23.12
N GLU A 978 -15.23 6.37 -23.99
CA GLU A 978 -15.12 4.95 -24.32
C GLU A 978 -15.23 4.03 -23.08
N ILE A 979 -16.03 4.43 -22.07
CA ILE A 979 -16.29 3.67 -20.85
C ILE A 979 -17.66 3.00 -21.00
N ALA A 980 -17.78 1.72 -20.62
CA ALA A 980 -19.07 1.07 -20.58
C ALA A 980 -20.00 1.81 -19.59
N VAL A 981 -21.21 2.12 -20.03
CA VAL A 981 -22.20 2.84 -19.19
C VAL A 981 -22.44 2.12 -17.87
N THR A 982 -22.51 0.79 -17.90
CA THR A 982 -22.66 -0.06 -16.69
C THR A 982 -21.49 0.05 -15.72
N ASP A 983 -20.29 0.38 -16.18
CA ASP A 983 -19.11 0.57 -15.33
C ASP A 983 -19.02 2.01 -14.80
N GLY A 984 -19.37 2.98 -15.65
CA GLY A 984 -19.38 4.40 -15.28
C GLY A 984 -20.49 4.74 -14.29
N LEU A 985 -21.70 4.17 -14.49
CA LEU A 985 -22.86 4.34 -13.61
C LEU A 985 -22.90 3.29 -12.49
N GLN A 986 -21.75 2.95 -11.91
CA GLN A 986 -21.60 2.07 -10.77
C GLN A 986 -21.13 2.85 -9.55
N LEU A 987 -21.64 2.49 -8.37
CA LEU A 987 -21.18 2.97 -7.08
C LEU A 987 -21.02 1.80 -6.09
N GLN A 988 -20.24 2.00 -5.06
CA GLN A 988 -20.09 1.06 -3.95
C GLN A 988 -20.63 1.70 -2.66
N ALA A 989 -21.38 0.91 -1.89
CA ALA A 989 -21.90 1.30 -0.60
C ALA A 989 -21.66 0.21 0.44
N PRO A 990 -21.42 0.55 1.72
CA PRO A 990 -21.32 -0.46 2.77
C PRO A 990 -22.54 -1.37 2.77
N TYR A 991 -22.32 -2.69 2.90
CA TYR A 991 -23.40 -3.63 3.02
C TYR A 991 -24.20 -3.33 4.30
N ARG A 992 -25.49 -3.24 4.16
CA ARG A 992 -26.47 -3.27 5.25
C ARG A 992 -27.41 -4.45 5.05
N ASP A 993 -28.26 -4.72 6.02
CA ASP A 993 -29.23 -5.81 5.91
C ASP A 993 -30.12 -5.65 4.66
N GLU A 994 -30.84 -6.70 4.31
CA GLU A 994 -31.70 -6.71 3.12
C GLU A 994 -32.86 -5.68 3.17
N GLN A 995 -33.21 -5.21 4.36
CA GLN A 995 -34.27 -4.24 4.57
C GLN A 995 -33.80 -2.79 4.39
N ALA A 996 -32.51 -2.54 4.53
CA ALA A 996 -31.94 -1.21 4.34
C ALA A 996 -32.07 -0.78 2.87
N LYS A 997 -32.64 0.39 2.64
CA LYS A 997 -32.84 0.95 1.31
C LYS A 997 -31.85 2.08 1.05
N LEU A 998 -31.20 2.02 -0.10
CA LEU A 998 -30.39 3.13 -0.59
C LEU A 998 -31.34 4.23 -1.12
N CYS A 999 -31.15 5.46 -0.66
CA CYS A 999 -31.86 6.64 -1.12
C CYS A 999 -30.98 7.46 -2.04
N TRP A 1000 -31.56 8.10 -3.02
CA TRP A 1000 -30.89 8.95 -3.98
C TRP A 1000 -31.42 10.38 -3.92
N ASP A 1001 -30.52 11.31 -3.59
CA ASP A 1001 -30.75 12.73 -3.81
C ASP A 1001 -30.14 13.07 -5.18
N GLU A 1002 -30.98 13.45 -6.15
CA GLU A 1002 -30.56 13.68 -7.54
C GLU A 1002 -29.54 14.81 -7.67
N SER A 1003 -29.48 15.76 -6.72
CA SER A 1003 -28.48 16.85 -6.73
C SER A 1003 -27.20 16.50 -6.00
N PHE A 1004 -27.29 15.67 -4.94
CA PHE A 1004 -26.21 15.57 -3.95
C PHE A 1004 -25.68 14.16 -3.72
N GLY A 1005 -26.30 13.13 -4.33
CA GLY A 1005 -25.78 11.75 -4.30
C GLY A 1005 -26.55 10.77 -3.43
N PHE A 1006 -25.91 9.67 -3.02
CA PHE A 1006 -26.60 8.54 -2.39
C PHE A 1006 -26.30 8.41 -0.90
N ASP A 1007 -27.35 8.07 -0.12
CA ASP A 1007 -27.20 7.64 1.28
C ASP A 1007 -28.23 6.56 1.66
N TRP A 1008 -28.08 5.99 2.84
CA TRP A 1008 -29.00 5.02 3.40
C TRP A 1008 -30.19 5.70 4.10
N ALA A 1009 -31.39 5.09 3.95
CA ALA A 1009 -32.60 5.51 4.68
C ALA A 1009 -32.42 5.36 6.18
#